data_6a615adac34042c7b528c09b72657b71
#
_entry.id   6a615adac34042c7b528c09b72657b71
#
_cell.length_a   1.000
_cell.length_b   1.000
_cell.length_c   1.000
_cell.angle_alpha   90.00
_cell.angle_beta   90.00
_cell.angle_gamma   90.00
#
_symmetry.space_group_name_H-M   'P 1'
#
loop_
_entity.id
_entity.type
_entity.pdbx_description
1 polymer ?
#
loop_
_entity_poly.entity_id
_entity_poly.type
_entity_poly.pdbx_seq_one_letter_code
_entity_poly.pdbx_strand_id
1 'polypeptide(L)'
;MQTLTHTRQVIRELVQANSFIELTRFFDSLEAQWRQAAPGEFPAYLAAVEGDMLVDLENQGDRALSQVLKAWVDTCPKAYHPQVVMGMHCFHRAWQVQEGGQRDAARLLAVEQICETATAYLLRAMDRSAQPVAAAIGMLRVSAQLREPGWLNELFQGQPARYRPSAHADVEVQEAAAPLLVKHGLLPLAELPQALPACLSRRADHENEAPRYYWLRHALVARPGCFEAVQALAVYLLPRWGASFDALELLANGPLCEAWDEALRNALRWMAVEERLKLPHAEQLQAVADWQQLFDSWLQRPLRPRESTVVLAWRGALRSSALQDHAGGMRDFAASLACNADHGAIPAMGEPFRCMVGLIVRDGMADEHQLLRTAIERLCEGRSHAGACAMRAAGHRFGLWGLPRSAEQARLWSQLAVTRQRAGQAPGFDVLAVARLLWAANRHEVACYLYERCAELSLPGAALGLYELHSGGLGNTPADYLDDEAAEHWLQRAVEAGSRQAKYNLACLRMEGDEDLNERSAMLAVRRLLVDALGNPQTNARARLHLGILLRQFGEAQERSEAVAYLSSLVEHPDAWIAGRASAELGLAWMQGRGTRKQSRFAAIEWANRAAALQPGDSAIENIQAEILNSHNRVKTLVTQCGATLFRGTLHASELPPKQAVSEPGRLRASA
;
A
#
# COMPACT_ATOMS: atom_id res chain seq x y z
N MET A 1 -18.02 15.56 -18.63
CA MET A 1 -17.03 15.69 -17.57
C MET A 1 -16.13 14.48 -17.64
N GLN A 2 -14.82 14.64 -17.65
CA GLN A 2 -13.90 13.50 -17.68
C GLN A 2 -13.92 12.83 -16.30
N THR A 3 -14.18 11.53 -16.28
CA THR A 3 -14.17 10.74 -15.04
C THR A 3 -12.77 10.49 -14.55
N LEU A 4 -12.58 10.21 -13.24
CA LEU A 4 -11.30 9.81 -12.66
C LEU A 4 -10.69 8.61 -13.42
N THR A 5 -11.52 7.65 -13.78
CA THR A 5 -11.13 6.45 -14.52
C THR A 5 -10.62 6.78 -15.93
N HIS A 6 -11.34 7.63 -16.67
CA HIS A 6 -10.92 8.05 -18.01
C HIS A 6 -9.59 8.83 -17.94
N THR A 7 -9.48 9.76 -16.99
CA THR A 7 -8.25 10.54 -16.76
C THR A 7 -7.05 9.62 -16.48
N ARG A 8 -7.23 8.63 -15.59
CA ARG A 8 -6.18 7.63 -15.29
C ARG A 8 -5.77 6.83 -16.54
N GLN A 9 -6.75 6.40 -17.33
CA GLN A 9 -6.48 5.65 -18.56
C GLN A 9 -5.65 6.47 -19.55
N VAL A 10 -6.03 7.73 -19.82
CA VAL A 10 -5.32 8.61 -20.75
C VAL A 10 -3.89 8.88 -20.26
N ILE A 11 -3.72 9.19 -18.96
CA ILE A 11 -2.38 9.40 -18.39
C ILE A 11 -1.51 8.16 -18.60
N ARG A 12 -2.04 6.95 -18.33
CA ARG A 12 -1.32 5.70 -18.52
C ARG A 12 -0.91 5.47 -19.97
N GLU A 13 -1.83 5.63 -20.92
CA GLU A 13 -1.56 5.45 -22.36
C GLU A 13 -0.46 6.41 -22.83
N LEU A 14 -0.53 7.68 -22.44
CA LEU A 14 0.46 8.69 -22.82
C LEU A 14 1.84 8.42 -22.19
N VAL A 15 1.88 7.98 -20.94
CA VAL A 15 3.15 7.62 -20.28
C VAL A 15 3.76 6.37 -20.92
N GLN A 16 2.97 5.34 -21.20
CA GLN A 16 3.46 4.12 -21.87
C GLN A 16 4.00 4.40 -23.27
N ALA A 17 3.41 5.36 -23.97
CA ALA A 17 3.87 5.81 -25.29
C ALA A 17 5.05 6.80 -25.21
N ASN A 18 5.52 7.21 -24.02
CA ASN A 18 6.48 8.30 -23.80
C ASN A 18 6.08 9.62 -24.48
N SER A 19 4.78 9.87 -24.65
CA SER A 19 4.22 11.05 -25.32
C SER A 19 4.12 12.22 -24.34
N PHE A 20 5.25 12.71 -23.83
CA PHE A 20 5.32 13.70 -22.75
C PHE A 20 4.78 15.08 -23.12
N ILE A 21 4.84 15.45 -24.40
CA ILE A 21 4.27 16.72 -24.88
C ILE A 21 2.74 16.66 -24.82
N GLU A 22 2.15 15.58 -25.31
CA GLU A 22 0.71 15.33 -25.24
C GLU A 22 0.24 15.17 -23.79
N LEU A 23 1.02 14.52 -22.94
CA LEU A 23 0.75 14.42 -21.52
C LEU A 23 0.68 15.82 -20.88
N THR A 24 1.63 16.71 -21.20
CA THR A 24 1.61 18.09 -20.71
C THR A 24 0.34 18.82 -21.17
N ARG A 25 -0.02 18.75 -22.45
CA ARG A 25 -1.26 19.35 -22.99
C ARG A 25 -2.52 18.78 -22.33
N PHE A 26 -2.51 17.50 -22.02
CA PHE A 26 -3.61 16.85 -21.31
C PHE A 26 -3.78 17.43 -19.90
N PHE A 27 -2.68 17.60 -19.15
CA PHE A 27 -2.72 18.24 -17.83
C PHE A 27 -3.14 19.72 -17.92
N ASP A 28 -2.70 20.47 -18.95
CA ASP A 28 -3.17 21.85 -19.20
C ASP A 28 -4.71 21.87 -19.38
N SER A 29 -5.25 20.90 -20.13
CA SER A 29 -6.70 20.75 -20.32
C SER A 29 -7.42 20.39 -19.03
N LEU A 30 -6.87 19.49 -18.20
CA LEU A 30 -7.44 19.16 -16.90
C LEU A 30 -7.45 20.37 -15.97
N GLU A 31 -6.36 21.15 -15.91
CA GLU A 31 -6.30 22.37 -15.12
C GLU A 31 -7.35 23.40 -15.59
N ALA A 32 -7.48 23.62 -16.89
CA ALA A 32 -8.46 24.54 -17.45
C ALA A 32 -9.89 24.15 -17.08
N GLN A 33 -10.24 22.87 -17.16
CA GLN A 33 -11.54 22.35 -16.75
C GLN A 33 -11.76 22.52 -15.24
N TRP A 34 -10.76 22.21 -14.42
CA TRP A 34 -10.84 22.38 -12.98
C TRP A 34 -11.02 23.85 -12.56
N ARG A 35 -10.35 24.77 -13.26
CA ARG A 35 -10.51 26.21 -12.98
C ARG A 35 -11.91 26.75 -13.30
N GLN A 36 -12.59 26.16 -14.28
CA GLN A 36 -13.96 26.52 -14.69
C GLN A 36 -15.03 25.82 -13.82
N ALA A 37 -14.69 24.71 -13.17
CA ALA A 37 -15.60 23.98 -12.31
C ALA A 37 -15.86 24.73 -11.01
N ALA A 38 -17.02 24.51 -10.41
CA ALA A 38 -17.30 24.99 -9.07
C ALA A 38 -16.33 24.36 -8.04
N PRO A 39 -16.09 25.03 -6.89
CA PRO A 39 -15.17 24.52 -5.89
C PRO A 39 -15.49 23.08 -5.48
N GLY A 40 -14.49 22.19 -5.55
CA GLY A 40 -14.62 20.78 -5.19
C GLY A 40 -15.35 19.87 -6.18
N GLU A 41 -15.79 20.36 -7.34
CA GLU A 41 -16.53 19.55 -8.33
C GLU A 41 -15.68 18.75 -9.31
N PHE A 42 -14.40 19.10 -9.49
CA PHE A 42 -13.52 18.41 -10.45
C PHE A 42 -12.23 17.88 -9.79
N PRO A 43 -12.32 16.78 -9.05
CA PRO A 43 -11.17 16.25 -8.32
C PRO A 43 -10.08 15.62 -9.23
N ALA A 44 -10.38 15.34 -10.52
CA ALA A 44 -9.49 14.60 -11.40
C ALA A 44 -8.15 15.31 -11.63
N TYR A 45 -8.14 16.63 -11.74
CA TYR A 45 -6.90 17.40 -11.94
C TYR A 45 -5.94 17.24 -10.74
N LEU A 46 -6.40 17.51 -9.52
CA LEU A 46 -5.53 17.41 -8.36
C LEU A 46 -5.14 15.97 -8.03
N ALA A 47 -6.05 15.01 -8.19
CA ALA A 47 -5.71 13.60 -8.06
C ALA A 47 -4.60 13.18 -9.06
N ALA A 48 -4.64 13.71 -10.29
CA ALA A 48 -3.56 13.48 -11.26
C ALA A 48 -2.24 14.12 -10.83
N VAL A 49 -2.28 15.36 -10.34
CA VAL A 49 -1.09 16.09 -9.86
C VAL A 49 -0.50 15.47 -8.60
N GLU A 50 -1.34 15.00 -7.68
CA GLU A 50 -0.92 14.37 -6.43
C GLU A 50 -0.34 12.98 -6.63
N GLY A 51 -0.47 12.40 -7.81
CA GLY A 51 0.10 11.11 -8.16
C GLY A 51 -0.84 9.91 -7.95
N ASP A 52 -2.06 10.10 -7.44
CA ASP A 52 -3.03 9.01 -7.28
C ASP A 52 -3.33 8.26 -8.57
N MET A 53 -3.21 8.95 -9.72
CA MET A 53 -3.39 8.34 -11.03
C MET A 53 -2.13 7.67 -11.59
N LEU A 54 -0.99 7.87 -10.95
CA LEU A 54 0.30 7.27 -11.29
C LEU A 54 0.61 6.02 -10.44
N VAL A 55 -0.24 5.68 -9.45
CA VAL A 55 -0.04 4.53 -8.55
C VAL A 55 0.14 3.21 -9.31
N ASP A 56 -0.54 3.04 -10.43
CA ASP A 56 -0.38 1.85 -11.26
C ASP A 56 1.01 1.75 -11.92
N LEU A 57 1.70 2.88 -12.10
CA LEU A 57 3.08 2.91 -12.56
C LEU A 57 4.06 2.51 -11.45
N GLU A 58 3.69 2.75 -10.18
CA GLU A 58 4.48 2.31 -9.01
C GLU A 58 4.57 0.79 -8.89
N ASN A 59 3.58 0.04 -9.39
CA ASN A 59 3.64 -1.42 -9.41
C ASN A 59 4.81 -1.95 -10.28
N GLN A 60 5.41 -1.11 -11.13
CA GLN A 60 6.66 -1.37 -11.83
C GLN A 60 7.91 -1.03 -10.99
N GLY A 61 7.72 -0.50 -9.78
CA GLY A 61 8.73 -0.07 -8.82
C GLY A 61 8.93 1.44 -8.77
N ASP A 62 9.12 1.98 -7.56
CA ASP A 62 9.31 3.41 -7.29
C ASP A 62 10.39 4.05 -8.16
N ARG A 63 11.47 3.32 -8.40
CA ARG A 63 12.58 3.78 -9.23
C ARG A 63 12.16 4.00 -10.69
N ALA A 64 11.31 3.14 -11.23
CA ALA A 64 10.82 3.26 -12.60
C ALA A 64 9.92 4.50 -12.74
N LEU A 65 9.03 4.75 -11.77
CA LEU A 65 8.20 5.95 -11.76
C LEU A 65 9.03 7.23 -11.68
N SER A 66 10.01 7.30 -10.79
CA SER A 66 10.93 8.46 -10.69
C SER A 66 11.67 8.72 -11.99
N GLN A 67 12.09 7.68 -12.71
CA GLN A 67 12.75 7.80 -14.02
C GLN A 67 11.81 8.35 -15.09
N VAL A 68 10.57 7.87 -15.13
CA VAL A 68 9.53 8.36 -16.07
C VAL A 68 9.24 9.84 -15.80
N LEU A 69 9.05 10.23 -14.55
CA LEU A 69 8.79 11.61 -14.19
C LEU A 69 9.99 12.52 -14.53
N LYS A 70 11.22 12.03 -14.31
CA LYS A 70 12.42 12.75 -14.70
C LYS A 70 12.49 12.93 -16.22
N ALA A 71 12.21 11.89 -17.01
CA ALA A 71 12.17 11.99 -18.46
C ALA A 71 11.11 13.00 -18.94
N TRP A 72 9.95 13.07 -18.25
CA TRP A 72 8.94 14.09 -18.56
C TRP A 72 9.44 15.51 -18.25
N VAL A 73 10.08 15.73 -17.10
CA VAL A 73 10.70 17.02 -16.74
C VAL A 73 11.77 17.41 -17.76
N ASP A 74 12.64 16.47 -18.13
CA ASP A 74 13.74 16.73 -19.08
C ASP A 74 13.22 17.03 -20.50
N THR A 75 12.12 16.39 -20.91
CA THR A 75 11.47 16.64 -22.21
C THR A 75 10.71 17.97 -22.24
N CYS A 76 10.09 18.36 -21.12
CA CYS A 76 9.27 19.56 -21.03
C CYS A 76 9.74 20.50 -19.88
N PRO A 77 11.01 21.00 -19.90
CA PRO A 77 11.62 21.68 -18.74
C PRO A 77 10.99 23.04 -18.42
N LYS A 78 10.29 23.65 -19.40
CA LYS A 78 9.61 24.94 -19.24
C LYS A 78 8.12 24.80 -18.88
N ALA A 79 7.61 23.57 -18.83
CA ALA A 79 6.21 23.33 -18.50
C ALA A 79 5.98 23.31 -16.98
N TYR A 80 4.78 23.69 -16.56
CA TYR A 80 4.34 23.74 -15.16
C TYR A 80 4.14 22.34 -14.57
N HIS A 81 3.33 21.50 -15.23
CA HIS A 81 2.85 20.24 -14.68
C HIS A 81 3.93 19.20 -14.39
N PRO A 82 4.96 18.99 -15.25
CA PRO A 82 6.04 18.06 -14.93
C PRO A 82 6.75 18.39 -13.61
N GLN A 83 6.96 19.70 -13.37
CA GLN A 83 7.61 20.16 -12.14
C GLN A 83 6.73 19.93 -10.91
N VAL A 84 5.42 20.25 -11.01
CA VAL A 84 4.47 20.02 -9.89
C VAL A 84 4.37 18.53 -9.55
N VAL A 85 4.16 17.68 -10.56
CA VAL A 85 3.98 16.23 -10.35
C VAL A 85 5.24 15.61 -9.76
N MET A 86 6.44 16.00 -10.25
CA MET A 86 7.70 15.55 -9.65
C MET A 86 7.85 16.03 -8.20
N GLY A 87 7.51 17.29 -7.91
CA GLY A 87 7.54 17.82 -6.54
C GLY A 87 6.60 17.07 -5.59
N MET A 88 5.38 16.77 -6.04
CA MET A 88 4.43 15.98 -5.28
C MET A 88 4.88 14.53 -5.10
N HIS A 89 5.45 13.91 -6.13
CA HIS A 89 6.06 12.59 -6.02
C HIS A 89 7.14 12.56 -4.94
N CYS A 90 8.08 13.50 -4.97
CA CYS A 90 9.11 13.61 -3.92
C CYS A 90 8.49 13.79 -2.53
N PHE A 91 7.47 14.64 -2.39
CA PHE A 91 6.75 14.82 -1.13
C PHE A 91 6.18 13.50 -0.60
N HIS A 92 5.50 12.72 -1.44
CA HIS A 92 4.95 11.41 -1.03
C HIS A 92 6.06 10.41 -0.65
N ARG A 93 7.20 10.43 -1.34
CA ARG A 93 8.36 9.59 -0.98
C ARG A 93 8.97 10.00 0.37
N ALA A 94 9.12 11.30 0.63
CA ALA A 94 9.57 11.78 1.94
C ALA A 94 8.63 11.29 3.06
N TRP A 95 7.34 11.38 2.84
CA TRP A 95 6.31 10.89 3.76
C TRP A 95 6.43 9.38 4.01
N GLN A 96 6.55 8.57 2.97
CA GLN A 96 6.73 7.12 3.08
C GLN A 96 8.02 6.74 3.82
N VAL A 97 9.12 7.45 3.56
CA VAL A 97 10.39 7.25 4.29
C VAL A 97 10.20 7.60 5.77
N GLN A 98 9.46 8.65 6.09
CA GLN A 98 9.19 9.07 7.47
C GLN A 98 8.33 8.04 8.22
N GLU A 99 7.30 7.47 7.60
CA GLU A 99 6.41 6.49 8.24
C GLU A 99 6.97 5.06 8.25
N GLY A 100 7.87 4.71 7.36
CA GLY A 100 8.29 3.36 7.05
C GLY A 100 9.17 2.66 8.11
N GLY A 101 9.31 3.16 9.34
CA GLY A 101 10.04 2.49 10.41
C GLY A 101 10.50 3.41 11.55
N GLN A 102 11.43 2.94 12.36
CA GLN A 102 11.95 3.69 13.51
C GLN A 102 12.66 4.99 13.05
N ARG A 103 12.43 6.09 13.75
CA ARG A 103 13.06 7.39 13.48
C ARG A 103 14.52 7.35 13.90
N ASP A 104 15.42 7.14 12.94
CA ASP A 104 16.87 7.23 13.11
C ASP A 104 17.44 8.43 12.33
N ALA A 105 18.70 8.76 12.56
CA ALA A 105 19.36 9.91 11.94
C ALA A 105 19.47 9.78 10.41
N ALA A 106 19.70 8.56 9.90
CA ALA A 106 19.79 8.31 8.46
C ALA A 106 18.46 8.56 7.74
N ARG A 107 17.36 8.11 8.37
CA ARG A 107 16.01 8.35 7.85
C ARG A 107 15.63 9.82 7.87
N LEU A 108 15.94 10.53 8.96
CA LEU A 108 15.72 11.96 9.06
C LEU A 108 16.47 12.71 7.97
N LEU A 109 17.75 12.38 7.74
CA LEU A 109 18.55 12.97 6.68
C LEU A 109 17.98 12.67 5.28
N ALA A 110 17.54 11.44 5.01
CA ALA A 110 16.90 11.09 3.75
C ALA A 110 15.61 11.90 3.52
N VAL A 111 14.76 12.05 4.55
CA VAL A 111 13.54 12.87 4.48
C VAL A 111 13.87 14.32 4.19
N GLU A 112 14.87 14.91 4.87
CA GLU A 112 15.32 16.29 4.61
C GLU A 112 15.75 16.47 3.13
N GLN A 113 16.59 15.60 2.61
CA GLN A 113 17.09 15.68 1.22
C GLN A 113 15.98 15.51 0.17
N ILE A 114 15.03 14.60 0.43
CA ILE A 114 13.86 14.43 -0.45
C ILE A 114 12.96 15.67 -0.37
N CYS A 115 12.77 16.24 0.81
CA CYS A 115 11.99 17.46 1.03
C CYS A 115 12.61 18.67 0.33
N GLU A 116 13.93 18.83 0.35
CA GLU A 116 14.67 19.85 -0.42
C GLU A 116 14.38 19.72 -1.91
N THR A 117 14.44 18.48 -2.43
CA THR A 117 14.15 18.18 -3.83
C THR A 117 12.70 18.51 -4.18
N ALA A 118 11.73 18.10 -3.35
CA ALA A 118 10.32 18.43 -3.52
C ALA A 118 10.09 19.94 -3.60
N THR A 119 10.64 20.68 -2.63
CA THR A 119 10.54 22.14 -2.54
C THR A 119 11.11 22.82 -3.78
N ALA A 120 12.29 22.38 -4.25
CA ALA A 120 12.92 22.97 -5.44
C ALA A 120 12.07 22.77 -6.71
N TYR A 121 11.47 21.60 -6.90
CA TYR A 121 10.57 21.34 -8.02
C TYR A 121 9.29 22.19 -7.94
N LEU A 122 8.68 22.30 -6.76
CA LEU A 122 7.48 23.12 -6.55
C LEU A 122 7.76 24.62 -6.79
N LEU A 123 8.90 25.15 -6.36
CA LEU A 123 9.32 26.54 -6.64
C LEU A 123 9.56 26.74 -8.14
N ARG A 124 10.25 25.82 -8.83
CA ARG A 124 10.42 25.88 -10.29
C ARG A 124 9.08 25.86 -11.02
N ALA A 125 8.10 25.09 -10.52
CA ALA A 125 6.73 25.11 -11.06
C ALA A 125 6.13 26.51 -10.93
N MET A 126 6.26 27.16 -9.78
CA MET A 126 5.73 28.52 -9.56
C MET A 126 6.29 29.56 -10.52
N ASP A 127 7.55 29.40 -10.95
CA ASP A 127 8.15 30.25 -12.00
C ASP A 127 7.53 30.03 -13.39
N ARG A 128 6.79 28.95 -13.60
CA ARG A 128 6.21 28.57 -14.91
C ARG A 128 4.72 28.88 -15.04
N SER A 129 4.08 29.35 -13.97
CA SER A 129 2.65 29.66 -13.98
C SER A 129 2.37 30.98 -13.28
N ALA A 130 1.52 31.81 -13.88
CA ALA A 130 1.04 33.03 -13.25
C ALA A 130 0.08 32.73 -12.06
N GLN A 131 -0.51 31.55 -12.03
CA GLN A 131 -1.46 31.14 -11.00
C GLN A 131 -1.14 29.71 -10.52
N PRO A 132 -0.07 29.49 -9.76
CA PRO A 132 0.49 28.17 -9.45
C PRO A 132 -0.23 27.49 -8.26
N VAL A 133 -1.55 27.28 -8.36
CA VAL A 133 -2.39 26.79 -7.23
C VAL A 133 -1.92 25.41 -6.75
N ALA A 134 -1.72 24.46 -7.67
CA ALA A 134 -1.34 23.11 -7.27
C ALA A 134 0.06 23.06 -6.63
N ALA A 135 1.00 23.87 -7.12
CA ALA A 135 2.32 23.99 -6.49
C ALA A 135 2.23 24.63 -5.08
N ALA A 136 1.36 25.65 -4.90
CA ALA A 136 1.12 26.26 -3.59
C ALA A 136 0.48 25.27 -2.60
N ILE A 137 -0.46 24.43 -3.05
CA ILE A 137 -1.02 23.32 -2.24
C ILE A 137 0.07 22.31 -1.89
N GLY A 138 0.97 21.97 -2.82
CA GLY A 138 2.11 21.11 -2.57
C GLY A 138 3.03 21.67 -1.47
N MET A 139 3.37 22.94 -1.56
CA MET A 139 4.17 23.63 -0.52
C MET A 139 3.45 23.74 0.83
N LEU A 140 2.12 23.92 0.84
CA LEU A 140 1.32 23.87 2.06
C LEU A 140 1.50 22.51 2.75
N ARG A 141 1.43 21.41 1.99
CA ARG A 141 1.63 20.06 2.53
C ARG A 141 3.04 19.85 3.04
N VAL A 142 4.06 20.26 2.27
CA VAL A 142 5.46 20.20 2.70
C VAL A 142 5.65 20.92 4.05
N SER A 143 5.17 22.17 4.15
CA SER A 143 5.33 22.99 5.36
C SER A 143 4.57 22.46 6.56
N ALA A 144 3.49 21.74 6.34
CA ALA A 144 2.61 21.24 7.39
C ALA A 144 2.98 19.83 7.90
N GLN A 145 3.45 18.93 7.02
CA GLN A 145 3.77 17.52 7.38
C GLN A 145 5.25 17.25 7.61
N LEU A 146 6.08 17.89 6.81
CA LEU A 146 7.53 17.74 6.88
C LEU A 146 8.11 18.99 7.57
N ARG A 147 9.12 19.52 7.06
CA ARG A 147 9.69 20.80 7.47
C ARG A 147 10.21 21.49 6.22
N GLU A 148 9.95 22.77 6.10
CA GLU A 148 10.56 23.55 5.03
C GLU A 148 12.09 23.50 5.11
N PRO A 149 12.79 23.36 3.98
CA PRO A 149 14.24 23.43 3.96
C PRO A 149 14.75 24.77 4.51
N GLY A 150 15.83 24.74 5.29
CA GLY A 150 16.39 25.94 5.93
C GLY A 150 16.80 27.03 4.92
N TRP A 151 17.30 26.63 3.73
CA TRP A 151 17.70 27.56 2.67
C TRP A 151 16.52 28.36 2.08
N LEU A 152 15.27 27.89 2.24
CA LEU A 152 14.10 28.63 1.78
C LEU A 152 13.92 29.96 2.55
N ASN A 153 14.27 30.00 3.82
CA ASN A 153 14.22 31.22 4.62
C ASN A 153 15.23 32.25 4.12
N GLU A 154 16.40 31.82 3.62
CA GLU A 154 17.39 32.73 3.03
C GLU A 154 16.84 33.42 1.77
N LEU A 155 16.14 32.67 0.93
CA LEU A 155 15.46 33.22 -0.24
C LEU A 155 14.39 34.26 0.15
N PHE A 156 13.60 34.01 1.21
CA PHE A 156 12.63 34.99 1.72
C PHE A 156 13.27 36.26 2.27
N GLN A 157 14.54 36.16 2.72
CA GLN A 157 15.34 37.32 3.14
C GLN A 157 16.03 38.02 1.96
N GLY A 158 15.84 37.58 0.73
CA GLY A 158 16.50 38.11 -0.46
C GLY A 158 17.96 37.70 -0.59
N GLN A 159 18.37 36.66 0.13
CA GLN A 159 19.72 36.10 0.06
C GLN A 159 19.72 34.85 -0.83
N PRO A 160 20.80 34.55 -1.56
CA PRO A 160 20.91 33.31 -2.30
C PRO A 160 20.92 32.13 -1.34
N ALA A 161 20.21 31.07 -1.72
CA ALA A 161 20.15 29.85 -0.92
C ALA A 161 21.55 29.25 -0.75
N ARG A 162 21.88 28.84 0.47
CA ARG A 162 23.14 28.18 0.80
C ARG A 162 22.85 26.80 1.38
N TYR A 163 23.60 25.82 0.88
CA TYR A 163 23.54 24.49 1.46
C TYR A 163 24.11 24.55 2.88
N ARG A 164 23.32 24.13 3.84
CA ARG A 164 23.75 23.90 5.22
C ARG A 164 23.69 22.41 5.47
N PRO A 165 24.82 21.78 5.83
CA PRO A 165 24.80 20.39 6.23
C PRO A 165 23.77 20.21 7.34
N SER A 166 22.95 19.18 7.24
CA SER A 166 22.08 18.80 8.34
C SER A 166 22.89 18.57 9.62
N ALA A 167 22.32 18.87 10.77
CA ALA A 167 22.94 18.54 12.07
C ALA A 167 23.21 17.01 12.22
N HIS A 168 22.66 16.20 11.33
CA HIS A 168 22.79 14.75 11.29
C HIS A 168 23.74 14.27 10.19
N ALA A 169 24.53 15.14 9.57
CA ALA A 169 25.29 14.84 8.33
C ALA A 169 26.68 14.23 8.58
N ASP A 170 26.84 13.37 9.56
CA ASP A 170 28.05 12.54 9.70
C ASP A 170 28.17 11.56 8.52
N VAL A 171 29.41 11.21 8.14
CA VAL A 171 29.68 10.33 6.99
C VAL A 171 28.93 9.00 7.10
N GLU A 172 28.91 8.38 8.28
CA GLU A 172 28.20 7.13 8.55
C GLU A 172 26.68 7.28 8.35
N VAL A 173 26.11 8.40 8.77
CA VAL A 173 24.68 8.70 8.58
C VAL A 173 24.36 8.94 7.10
N GLN A 174 25.23 9.61 6.35
CA GLN A 174 25.08 9.80 4.90
C GLN A 174 25.12 8.46 4.14
N GLU A 175 26.08 7.59 4.49
CA GLU A 175 26.17 6.25 3.90
C GLU A 175 24.94 5.39 4.21
N ALA A 176 24.38 5.52 5.42
CA ALA A 176 23.15 4.82 5.81
C ALA A 176 21.88 5.40 5.16
N ALA A 177 21.85 6.71 4.84
CA ALA A 177 20.73 7.37 4.16
C ALA A 177 20.71 7.09 2.64
N ALA A 178 21.87 6.92 2.01
CA ALA A 178 21.98 6.73 0.56
C ALA A 178 21.12 5.56 0.01
N PRO A 179 21.05 4.38 0.63
CA PRO A 179 20.17 3.30 0.17
C PRO A 179 18.70 3.65 0.19
N LEU A 180 18.24 4.51 1.13
CA LEU A 180 16.85 4.97 1.21
C LEU A 180 16.51 5.87 0.01
N LEU A 181 17.42 6.74 -0.41
CA LEU A 181 17.25 7.59 -1.58
C LEU A 181 17.26 6.76 -2.88
N VAL A 182 18.23 5.85 -3.01
CA VAL A 182 18.38 4.97 -4.19
C VAL A 182 17.17 4.07 -4.37
N LYS A 183 16.59 3.57 -3.28
CA LYS A 183 15.37 2.74 -3.30
C LYS A 183 14.23 3.45 -4.03
N HIS A 184 14.08 4.76 -3.83
CA HIS A 184 13.04 5.57 -4.44
C HIS A 184 13.48 6.24 -5.77
N GLY A 185 14.69 5.96 -6.25
CA GLY A 185 15.23 6.54 -7.49
C GLY A 185 15.46 8.04 -7.39
N LEU A 186 15.65 8.57 -6.18
CA LEU A 186 15.89 9.97 -5.90
C LEU A 186 17.38 10.22 -5.64
N LEU A 187 17.83 11.40 -6.02
CA LEU A 187 19.18 11.88 -5.78
C LEU A 187 19.11 13.20 -5.00
N PRO A 188 20.11 13.52 -4.18
CA PRO A 188 20.22 14.84 -3.56
C PRO A 188 20.19 15.93 -4.63
N LEU A 189 19.66 17.08 -4.25
CA LEU A 189 19.57 18.24 -5.15
C LEU A 189 20.97 18.71 -5.54
N ALA A 190 21.24 18.77 -6.85
CA ALA A 190 22.56 19.20 -7.35
C ALA A 190 22.79 20.70 -7.17
N GLU A 191 21.74 21.51 -7.37
CA GLU A 191 21.81 22.97 -7.28
C GLU A 191 20.56 23.51 -6.57
N LEU A 192 20.79 24.44 -5.63
CA LEU A 192 19.72 25.13 -4.91
C LEU A 192 19.10 26.23 -5.78
N PRO A 193 17.80 26.54 -5.62
CA PRO A 193 17.18 27.72 -6.19
C PRO A 193 17.89 29.00 -5.73
N GLN A 194 18.16 29.93 -6.66
CA GLN A 194 18.93 31.16 -6.34
C GLN A 194 18.05 32.35 -6.03
N ALA A 195 16.77 32.30 -6.38
CA ALA A 195 15.78 33.34 -6.12
C ALA A 195 14.39 32.76 -5.87
N LEU A 196 13.56 33.50 -5.21
CA LEU A 196 12.14 33.17 -5.08
C LEU A 196 11.43 33.46 -6.41
N PRO A 197 10.43 32.62 -6.78
CA PRO A 197 9.50 32.94 -7.87
C PRO A 197 8.87 34.32 -7.75
N ALA A 198 8.76 35.04 -8.84
CA ALA A 198 8.22 36.41 -8.87
C ALA A 198 6.77 36.54 -8.40
N CYS A 199 6.01 35.44 -8.44
CA CYS A 199 4.63 35.40 -7.95
C CYS A 199 4.54 35.32 -6.41
N LEU A 200 5.65 35.09 -5.70
CA LEU A 200 5.68 34.98 -4.24
C LEU A 200 5.93 36.35 -3.61
N SER A 201 5.10 36.69 -2.62
CA SER A 201 5.25 37.90 -1.81
C SER A 201 6.08 37.62 -0.56
N ARG A 202 6.48 38.70 0.14
CA ARG A 202 7.13 38.59 1.45
C ARG A 202 6.18 37.94 2.46
N ARG A 203 6.73 37.16 3.38
CA ARG A 203 5.99 36.57 4.51
C ARG A 203 5.68 37.61 5.57
N ALA A 204 4.50 37.54 6.15
CA ALA A 204 4.15 38.24 7.36
C ALA A 204 4.72 37.50 8.60
N ASP A 205 4.84 38.17 9.74
CA ASP A 205 5.44 37.58 10.95
C ASP A 205 4.74 36.29 11.41
N HIS A 206 3.41 36.30 11.44
CA HIS A 206 2.62 35.11 11.79
C HIS A 206 2.76 33.95 10.75
N GLU A 207 3.09 34.26 9.50
CA GLU A 207 3.35 33.28 8.46
C GLU A 207 4.76 32.68 8.58
N ASN A 208 5.71 33.37 9.23
CA ASN A 208 7.00 32.80 9.57
C ASN A 208 6.88 31.75 10.69
N GLU A 209 5.99 31.97 11.65
CA GLU A 209 5.70 31.02 12.73
C GLU A 209 4.93 29.80 12.22
N ALA A 210 4.03 29.98 11.25
CA ALA A 210 3.22 28.91 10.68
C ALA A 210 3.17 29.00 9.13
N PRO A 211 4.23 28.55 8.45
CA PRO A 211 4.40 28.71 6.99
C PRO A 211 3.26 28.15 6.13
N ARG A 212 2.51 27.17 6.64
CA ARG A 212 1.32 26.62 5.97
C ARG A 212 0.28 27.68 5.62
N TYR A 213 0.12 28.75 6.44
CA TYR A 213 -0.84 29.83 6.15
C TYR A 213 -0.37 30.73 5.02
N TYR A 214 0.95 30.92 4.87
CA TYR A 214 1.53 31.60 3.73
C TYR A 214 1.17 30.91 2.41
N TRP A 215 1.38 29.59 2.34
CA TRP A 215 1.08 28.83 1.14
C TRP A 215 -0.41 28.72 0.85
N LEU A 216 -1.24 28.63 1.90
CA LEU A 216 -2.70 28.71 1.76
C LEU A 216 -3.12 30.05 1.14
N ARG A 217 -2.57 31.17 1.64
CA ARG A 217 -2.86 32.49 1.09
C ARG A 217 -2.49 32.57 -0.39
N HIS A 218 -1.33 32.07 -0.78
CA HIS A 218 -0.92 32.04 -2.18
C HIS A 218 -1.80 31.18 -3.06
N ALA A 219 -2.23 30.01 -2.58
CA ALA A 219 -3.20 29.17 -3.28
C ALA A 219 -4.55 29.90 -3.49
N LEU A 220 -5.03 30.61 -2.46
CA LEU A 220 -6.31 31.35 -2.51
C LEU A 220 -6.21 32.63 -3.35
N VAL A 221 -5.07 33.30 -3.40
CA VAL A 221 -4.83 34.41 -4.33
C VAL A 221 -4.85 33.93 -5.78
N ALA A 222 -4.23 32.77 -6.05
CA ALA A 222 -4.21 32.19 -7.40
C ALA A 222 -5.57 31.60 -7.83
N ARG A 223 -6.38 31.14 -6.88
CA ARG A 223 -7.77 30.66 -7.09
C ARG A 223 -8.63 31.00 -5.88
N PRO A 224 -9.38 32.13 -5.90
CA PRO A 224 -10.29 32.48 -4.83
C PRO A 224 -11.32 31.36 -4.57
N GLY A 225 -11.59 31.08 -3.29
CA GLY A 225 -12.54 30.04 -2.90
C GLY A 225 -12.08 28.59 -3.20
N CYS A 226 -10.78 28.36 -3.43
CA CYS A 226 -10.25 27.02 -3.70
C CYS A 226 -10.51 26.07 -2.52
N PHE A 227 -11.50 25.19 -2.69
CA PHE A 227 -11.87 24.19 -1.69
C PHE A 227 -10.69 23.28 -1.34
N GLU A 228 -9.96 22.84 -2.33
CA GLU A 228 -8.89 21.84 -2.18
C GLU A 228 -7.69 22.40 -1.39
N ALA A 229 -7.43 23.70 -1.47
CA ALA A 229 -6.41 24.35 -0.65
C ALA A 229 -6.84 24.40 0.83
N VAL A 230 -8.09 24.74 1.11
CA VAL A 230 -8.63 24.75 2.48
C VAL A 230 -8.75 23.31 3.01
N GLN A 231 -9.16 22.36 2.18
CA GLN A 231 -9.17 20.94 2.53
C GLN A 231 -7.77 20.41 2.87
N ALA A 232 -6.74 20.82 2.12
CA ALA A 232 -5.36 20.48 2.44
C ALA A 232 -4.94 21.03 3.81
N LEU A 233 -5.34 22.26 4.18
CA LEU A 233 -5.14 22.78 5.53
C LEU A 233 -5.93 21.98 6.57
N ALA A 234 -7.21 21.67 6.29
CA ALA A 234 -8.11 20.94 7.19
C ALA A 234 -7.55 19.58 7.65
N VAL A 235 -6.80 18.88 6.79
CA VAL A 235 -6.09 17.64 7.16
C VAL A 235 -5.21 17.83 8.40
N TYR A 236 -4.57 18.99 8.57
CA TYR A 236 -3.67 19.29 9.71
C TYR A 236 -4.40 19.84 10.94
N LEU A 237 -5.68 20.08 10.80
CA LEU A 237 -6.58 20.41 11.91
C LEU A 237 -7.33 19.18 12.43
N LEU A 238 -6.95 17.97 12.01
CA LEU A 238 -7.49 16.72 12.54
C LEU A 238 -6.81 16.35 13.87
N PRO A 239 -7.52 15.64 14.77
CA PRO A 239 -7.01 15.24 16.09
C PRO A 239 -5.69 14.47 16.07
N ARG A 240 -5.43 13.64 15.06
CA ARG A 240 -4.15 12.94 14.90
C ARG A 240 -2.94 13.88 14.80
N TRP A 241 -3.17 15.16 14.50
CA TRP A 241 -2.14 16.21 14.46
C TRP A 241 -2.18 17.13 15.69
N GLY A 242 -2.95 16.78 16.71
CA GLY A 242 -3.03 17.49 17.98
C GLY A 242 -4.10 18.60 18.06
N ALA A 243 -4.96 18.74 17.02
CA ALA A 243 -6.08 19.66 17.09
C ALA A 243 -7.33 19.01 17.74
N SER A 244 -8.33 19.81 18.11
CA SER A 244 -9.60 19.33 18.62
C SER A 244 -10.53 18.89 17.47
N PHE A 245 -11.52 18.03 17.76
CA PHE A 245 -12.55 17.67 16.79
C PHE A 245 -13.40 18.89 16.34
N ASP A 246 -13.45 19.95 17.16
CA ASP A 246 -14.20 21.18 16.85
C ASP A 246 -13.43 22.11 15.90
N ALA A 247 -12.14 21.86 15.67
CA ALA A 247 -11.31 22.72 14.81
C ALA A 247 -11.86 22.83 13.38
N LEU A 248 -12.41 21.74 12.83
CA LEU A 248 -13.02 21.75 11.49
C LEU A 248 -14.37 22.43 11.47
N GLU A 249 -15.14 22.40 12.56
CA GLU A 249 -16.38 23.19 12.70
C GLU A 249 -16.05 24.69 12.70
N LEU A 250 -15.03 25.10 13.46
CA LEU A 250 -14.57 26.48 13.49
C LEU A 250 -14.05 26.94 12.12
N LEU A 251 -13.31 26.08 11.41
CA LEU A 251 -12.84 26.38 10.06
C LEU A 251 -14.00 26.55 9.08
N ALA A 252 -14.97 25.63 9.09
CA ALA A 252 -16.13 25.64 8.18
C ALA A 252 -17.02 26.85 8.39
N ASN A 253 -17.09 27.39 9.62
CA ASN A 253 -17.83 28.60 9.96
C ASN A 253 -17.00 29.90 9.86
N GLY A 254 -15.69 29.75 9.55
CA GLY A 254 -14.75 30.86 9.49
C GLY A 254 -14.80 31.64 8.15
N PRO A 255 -14.09 32.76 8.08
CA PRO A 255 -14.10 33.64 6.91
C PRO A 255 -13.58 33.01 5.61
N LEU A 256 -12.71 31.98 5.72
CA LEU A 256 -12.22 31.25 4.55
C LEU A 256 -13.30 30.46 3.80
N CYS A 257 -14.40 30.12 4.48
CA CYS A 257 -15.52 29.35 3.93
C CYS A 257 -16.82 30.17 3.80
N GLU A 258 -16.77 31.46 4.05
CA GLU A 258 -17.99 32.33 4.08
C GLU A 258 -18.76 32.31 2.75
N ALA A 259 -18.04 32.30 1.62
CA ALA A 259 -18.65 32.31 0.29
C ALA A 259 -19.11 30.91 -0.17
N TRP A 260 -18.92 29.85 0.63
CA TRP A 260 -19.29 28.51 0.25
C TRP A 260 -20.72 28.16 0.63
N ASP A 261 -21.33 27.28 -0.15
CA ASP A 261 -22.59 26.66 0.22
C ASP A 261 -22.43 25.69 1.41
N GLU A 262 -23.54 25.29 1.99
CA GLU A 262 -23.52 24.42 3.17
C GLU A 262 -23.05 23.01 2.85
N ALA A 263 -23.23 22.52 1.61
CA ALA A 263 -22.74 21.20 1.22
C ALA A 263 -21.19 21.15 1.21
N LEU A 264 -20.57 22.23 0.76
CA LEU A 264 -19.10 22.34 0.74
C LEU A 264 -18.51 22.49 2.15
N ARG A 265 -19.18 23.26 3.04
CA ARG A 265 -18.81 23.36 4.45
C ARG A 265 -18.96 22.02 5.17
N ASN A 266 -20.05 21.29 4.89
CA ASN A 266 -20.28 19.96 5.44
C ASN A 266 -19.23 18.94 4.98
N ALA A 267 -18.63 19.12 3.81
CA ALA A 267 -17.51 18.28 3.39
C ALA A 267 -16.27 18.40 4.29
N LEU A 268 -15.98 19.62 4.79
CA LEU A 268 -14.90 19.81 5.78
C LEU A 268 -15.26 19.18 7.13
N ARG A 269 -16.48 19.43 7.61
CA ARG A 269 -16.97 18.87 8.88
C ARG A 269 -16.96 17.33 8.86
N TRP A 270 -17.30 16.74 7.70
CA TRP A 270 -17.30 15.29 7.53
C TRP A 270 -15.92 14.66 7.73
N MET A 271 -14.83 15.38 7.42
CA MET A 271 -13.47 14.88 7.67
C MET A 271 -13.21 14.54 9.14
N ALA A 272 -13.82 15.28 10.10
CA ALA A 272 -13.71 14.95 11.52
C ALA A 272 -14.45 13.66 11.88
N VAL A 273 -15.59 13.39 11.21
CA VAL A 273 -16.33 12.13 11.37
C VAL A 273 -15.53 10.96 10.80
N GLU A 274 -14.97 11.12 9.60
CA GLU A 274 -14.09 10.09 9.01
C GLU A 274 -12.88 9.77 9.90
N GLU A 275 -12.31 10.76 10.58
CA GLU A 275 -11.22 10.53 11.52
C GLU A 275 -11.66 9.69 12.71
N ARG A 276 -12.85 9.96 13.28
CA ARG A 276 -13.42 9.14 14.36
C ARG A 276 -13.70 7.71 13.92
N LEU A 277 -14.13 7.50 12.67
CA LEU A 277 -14.40 6.17 12.11
C LEU A 277 -13.13 5.31 11.96
N LYS A 278 -11.94 5.91 11.98
CA LYS A 278 -10.65 5.20 11.93
C LYS A 278 -10.17 4.68 13.28
N LEU A 279 -10.84 5.05 14.38
CA LEU A 279 -10.51 4.56 15.72
C LEU A 279 -10.74 3.04 15.84
N PRO A 280 -10.04 2.36 16.77
CA PRO A 280 -10.11 0.91 16.93
C PRO A 280 -11.54 0.38 17.18
N HIS A 281 -11.82 -0.79 16.65
CA HIS A 281 -13.15 -1.43 16.69
C HIS A 281 -13.79 -1.54 18.07
N ALA A 282 -13.02 -1.65 19.14
CA ALA A 282 -13.56 -1.79 20.50
C ALA A 282 -14.36 -0.57 20.97
N GLU A 283 -13.99 0.63 20.54
CA GLU A 283 -14.72 1.87 20.85
C GLU A 283 -15.95 2.04 19.94
N GLN A 284 -15.94 1.42 18.76
CA GLN A 284 -17.05 1.51 17.80
C GLN A 284 -18.24 0.64 18.18
N LEU A 285 -18.02 -0.54 18.80
CA LEU A 285 -19.09 -1.49 19.15
C LEU A 285 -19.96 -1.03 20.32
N GLN A 286 -19.47 -0.18 21.21
CA GLN A 286 -20.23 0.35 22.35
C GLN A 286 -21.22 1.47 21.97
N ALA A 287 -21.15 2.00 20.75
CA ALA A 287 -21.86 3.18 20.31
C ALA A 287 -22.68 2.96 19.01
N VAL A 288 -23.13 1.75 18.71
CA VAL A 288 -23.85 1.42 17.45
C VAL A 288 -25.08 2.33 17.23
N ALA A 289 -25.86 2.56 18.27
CA ALA A 289 -27.05 3.43 18.17
C ALA A 289 -26.67 4.88 17.89
N ASP A 290 -25.59 5.38 18.51
CA ASP A 290 -25.08 6.73 18.30
C ASP A 290 -24.57 6.93 16.87
N TRP A 291 -23.88 5.92 16.30
CA TRP A 291 -23.43 5.93 14.92
C TRP A 291 -24.61 5.93 13.93
N GLN A 292 -25.64 5.15 14.18
CA GLN A 292 -26.83 5.14 13.35
C GLN A 292 -27.49 6.52 13.33
N GLN A 293 -27.72 7.10 14.52
CA GLN A 293 -28.29 8.44 14.66
C GLN A 293 -27.42 9.50 13.98
N LEU A 294 -26.09 9.39 14.11
CA LEU A 294 -25.14 10.28 13.46
C LEU A 294 -25.29 10.22 11.93
N PHE A 295 -25.23 9.02 11.33
CA PHE A 295 -25.37 8.90 9.87
C PHE A 295 -26.74 9.37 9.38
N ASP A 296 -27.82 9.06 10.10
CA ASP A 296 -29.16 9.56 9.75
C ASP A 296 -29.24 11.09 9.80
N SER A 297 -28.60 11.73 10.80
CA SER A 297 -28.53 13.18 10.90
C SER A 297 -27.70 13.81 9.76
N TRP A 298 -26.62 13.15 9.36
CA TRP A 298 -25.80 13.62 8.24
C TRP A 298 -26.52 13.54 6.90
N LEU A 299 -27.31 12.49 6.65
CA LEU A 299 -28.11 12.36 5.43
C LEU A 299 -29.27 13.37 5.31
N GLN A 300 -29.61 14.06 6.40
CA GLN A 300 -30.57 15.18 6.38
C GLN A 300 -29.90 16.50 6.02
N ARG A 301 -28.55 16.60 6.05
CA ARG A 301 -27.81 17.80 5.70
C ARG A 301 -27.60 17.89 4.19
N PRO A 302 -27.43 19.10 3.63
CA PRO A 302 -26.90 19.24 2.27
C PRO A 302 -25.50 18.60 2.19
N LEU A 303 -25.35 17.59 1.32
CA LEU A 303 -24.09 16.88 1.09
C LEU A 303 -23.77 16.88 -0.40
N ARG A 304 -22.47 16.93 -0.72
CA ARG A 304 -22.04 16.66 -2.10
C ARG A 304 -22.18 15.16 -2.40
N PRO A 305 -22.25 14.78 -3.69
CA PRO A 305 -22.35 13.35 -4.08
C PRO A 305 -21.30 12.46 -3.42
N ARG A 306 -20.07 12.95 -3.25
CA ARG A 306 -18.98 12.20 -2.61
C ARG A 306 -19.30 11.89 -1.14
N GLU A 307 -19.65 12.89 -0.36
CA GLU A 307 -19.96 12.71 1.06
C GLU A 307 -21.22 11.87 1.25
N SER A 308 -22.26 12.09 0.45
CA SER A 308 -23.48 11.24 0.46
C SER A 308 -23.15 9.79 0.22
N THR A 309 -22.29 9.50 -0.76
CA THR A 309 -21.79 8.16 -1.04
C THR A 309 -21.13 7.51 0.18
N VAL A 310 -20.22 8.25 0.82
CA VAL A 310 -19.46 7.75 1.98
C VAL A 310 -20.38 7.50 3.17
N VAL A 311 -21.27 8.44 3.49
CA VAL A 311 -22.23 8.30 4.61
C VAL A 311 -23.14 7.10 4.40
N LEU A 312 -23.71 6.94 3.19
CA LEU A 312 -24.55 5.79 2.85
C LEU A 312 -23.80 4.46 2.94
N ALA A 313 -22.56 4.42 2.47
CA ALA A 313 -21.74 3.21 2.56
C ALA A 313 -21.46 2.82 4.03
N TRP A 314 -21.11 3.79 4.88
CA TRP A 314 -20.91 3.54 6.32
C TRP A 314 -22.19 3.10 7.01
N ARG A 315 -23.33 3.77 6.75
CA ARG A 315 -24.62 3.36 7.31
C ARG A 315 -25.01 1.96 6.85
N GLY A 316 -24.80 1.65 5.56
CA GLY A 316 -25.07 0.32 5.00
C GLY A 316 -24.26 -0.77 5.67
N ALA A 317 -22.97 -0.52 5.96
CA ALA A 317 -22.16 -1.47 6.68
C ALA A 317 -22.56 -1.62 8.15
N LEU A 318 -22.87 -0.54 8.84
CA LEU A 318 -23.38 -0.58 10.20
C LEU A 318 -24.67 -1.43 10.27
N ARG A 319 -25.62 -1.19 9.36
CA ARG A 319 -26.86 -1.96 9.27
C ARG A 319 -26.62 -3.43 9.02
N SER A 320 -25.78 -3.75 8.03
CA SER A 320 -25.55 -5.15 7.65
C SER A 320 -24.72 -5.93 8.66
N SER A 321 -23.70 -5.30 9.29
CA SER A 321 -22.78 -6.01 10.19
C SER A 321 -23.23 -5.99 11.65
N ALA A 322 -23.57 -4.83 12.20
CA ALA A 322 -23.89 -4.68 13.63
C ALA A 322 -25.37 -4.83 13.93
N LEU A 323 -26.25 -4.31 13.07
CA LEU A 323 -27.70 -4.35 13.27
C LEU A 323 -28.37 -5.57 12.62
N GLN A 324 -27.65 -6.35 11.81
CA GLN A 324 -28.17 -7.49 11.04
C GLN A 324 -29.35 -7.11 10.11
N ASP A 325 -29.51 -5.81 9.80
CA ASP A 325 -30.47 -5.30 8.83
C ASP A 325 -29.87 -5.36 7.42
N HIS A 326 -29.75 -6.59 6.89
CA HIS A 326 -29.14 -6.81 5.57
C HIS A 326 -29.90 -6.12 4.43
N ALA A 327 -31.23 -6.09 4.48
CA ALA A 327 -32.06 -5.40 3.47
C ALA A 327 -31.87 -3.89 3.50
N GLY A 328 -31.81 -3.29 4.69
CA GLY A 328 -31.46 -1.88 4.86
C GLY A 328 -30.04 -1.57 4.37
N GLY A 329 -29.08 -2.45 4.71
CA GLY A 329 -27.71 -2.36 4.22
C GLY A 329 -27.61 -2.38 2.69
N MET A 330 -28.30 -3.31 2.04
CA MET A 330 -28.38 -3.41 0.57
C MET A 330 -28.91 -2.14 -0.07
N ARG A 331 -30.01 -1.56 0.49
CA ARG A 331 -30.56 -0.30 -0.02
C ARG A 331 -29.58 0.86 0.11
N ASP A 332 -28.90 0.98 1.23
CA ASP A 332 -27.89 2.02 1.46
C ASP A 332 -26.68 1.88 0.51
N PHE A 333 -26.18 0.67 0.29
CA PHE A 333 -25.11 0.43 -0.68
C PHE A 333 -25.54 0.76 -2.11
N ALA A 334 -26.75 0.36 -2.51
CA ALA A 334 -27.31 0.70 -3.81
C ALA A 334 -27.47 2.21 -4.00
N ALA A 335 -27.96 2.92 -2.99
CA ALA A 335 -28.07 4.36 -2.98
C ALA A 335 -26.69 5.05 -3.02
N SER A 336 -25.70 4.53 -2.29
CA SER A 336 -24.31 4.99 -2.34
C SER A 336 -23.75 4.93 -3.77
N LEU A 337 -23.89 3.79 -4.45
CA LEU A 337 -23.50 3.64 -5.85
C LEU A 337 -24.31 4.53 -6.79
N ALA A 338 -25.56 4.86 -6.45
CA ALA A 338 -26.40 5.76 -7.22
C ALA A 338 -25.92 7.21 -7.15
N CYS A 339 -25.38 7.66 -6.04
CA CYS A 339 -24.86 9.02 -5.87
C CYS A 339 -23.63 9.28 -6.75
N ASN A 340 -22.71 8.33 -6.82
CA ASN A 340 -21.49 8.48 -7.61
C ASN A 340 -20.91 7.11 -8.00
N ALA A 341 -21.16 6.68 -9.22
CA ALA A 341 -20.69 5.38 -9.73
C ALA A 341 -19.18 5.34 -10.05
N ASP A 342 -18.51 6.49 -10.09
CA ASP A 342 -17.11 6.62 -10.55
C ASP A 342 -16.08 6.72 -9.39
N HIS A 343 -16.54 6.64 -8.15
CA HIS A 343 -15.63 6.69 -7.00
C HIS A 343 -15.06 5.31 -6.70
N GLY A 344 -13.77 5.30 -6.37
CA GLY A 344 -13.05 4.11 -5.98
C GLY A 344 -13.49 3.55 -4.62
N ALA A 345 -12.80 2.51 -4.16
CA ALA A 345 -13.02 1.91 -2.85
C ALA A 345 -12.98 2.96 -1.73
N ILE A 346 -13.90 2.84 -0.79
CA ILE A 346 -13.88 3.64 0.45
C ILE A 346 -12.86 2.96 1.37
N PRO A 347 -11.72 3.61 1.69
CA PRO A 347 -10.55 2.93 2.27
C PRO A 347 -10.82 2.11 3.53
N ALA A 348 -11.76 2.54 4.37
CA ALA A 348 -12.04 1.89 5.65
C ALA A 348 -13.06 0.76 5.56
N MET A 349 -13.82 0.61 4.45
CA MET A 349 -14.97 -0.29 4.37
C MET A 349 -15.00 -1.18 3.15
N GLY A 350 -14.05 -1.00 2.26
CA GLY A 350 -14.13 -1.60 0.96
C GLY A 350 -15.17 -0.92 0.07
N GLU A 351 -15.39 -1.53 -1.08
CA GLU A 351 -16.29 -0.99 -2.07
C GLU A 351 -17.76 -1.37 -1.75
N PRO A 352 -18.72 -0.44 -1.81
CA PRO A 352 -20.14 -0.75 -1.59
C PRO A 352 -20.66 -1.91 -2.44
N PHE A 353 -20.21 -2.00 -3.69
CA PHE A 353 -20.56 -3.12 -4.58
C PHE A 353 -20.06 -4.47 -4.06
N ARG A 354 -18.84 -4.54 -3.50
CA ARG A 354 -18.31 -5.74 -2.85
C ARG A 354 -19.17 -6.17 -1.67
N CYS A 355 -19.64 -5.21 -0.87
CA CYS A 355 -20.53 -5.49 0.26
C CYS A 355 -21.87 -6.06 -0.21
N MET A 356 -22.46 -5.47 -1.26
CA MET A 356 -23.71 -5.99 -1.86
C MET A 356 -23.54 -7.42 -2.37
N VAL A 357 -22.46 -7.69 -3.11
CA VAL A 357 -22.16 -9.05 -3.60
C VAL A 357 -22.00 -10.01 -2.42
N GLY A 358 -21.26 -9.59 -1.38
CA GLY A 358 -21.05 -10.40 -0.18
C GLY A 358 -22.35 -10.80 0.53
N LEU A 359 -23.27 -9.86 0.70
CA LEU A 359 -24.58 -10.11 1.32
C LEU A 359 -25.42 -11.09 0.48
N ILE A 360 -25.54 -10.88 -0.83
CA ILE A 360 -26.34 -11.74 -1.69
C ILE A 360 -25.75 -13.15 -1.80
N VAL A 361 -24.44 -13.25 -1.93
CA VAL A 361 -23.78 -14.53 -2.16
C VAL A 361 -23.73 -15.39 -0.91
N ARG A 362 -23.50 -14.78 0.28
CA ARG A 362 -23.44 -15.48 1.56
C ARG A 362 -24.80 -15.72 2.18
N ASP A 363 -25.65 -14.70 2.18
CA ASP A 363 -26.87 -14.69 2.96
C ASP A 363 -28.12 -15.04 2.12
N GLY A 364 -27.95 -15.26 0.79
CA GLY A 364 -28.98 -15.79 -0.10
C GLY A 364 -30.18 -14.87 -0.31
N MET A 365 -30.00 -13.56 -0.25
CA MET A 365 -31.05 -12.53 -0.30
C MET A 365 -31.70 -12.45 -1.68
N ALA A 366 -32.60 -13.37 -2.00
CA ALA A 366 -33.24 -13.46 -3.33
C ALA A 366 -34.09 -12.23 -3.66
N ASP A 367 -34.77 -11.64 -2.66
CA ASP A 367 -35.63 -10.46 -2.84
C ASP A 367 -34.85 -9.21 -3.25
N GLU A 368 -33.56 -9.15 -2.94
CA GLU A 368 -32.68 -8.01 -3.23
C GLU A 368 -31.86 -8.17 -4.54
N HIS A 369 -32.09 -9.24 -5.29
CA HIS A 369 -31.39 -9.48 -6.56
C HIS A 369 -31.58 -8.32 -7.56
N GLN A 370 -32.71 -7.63 -7.53
CA GLN A 370 -32.96 -6.48 -8.40
C GLN A 370 -32.03 -5.31 -8.08
N LEU A 371 -31.73 -5.04 -6.81
CA LEU A 371 -30.77 -3.99 -6.42
C LEU A 371 -29.37 -4.32 -6.92
N LEU A 372 -28.93 -5.57 -6.75
CA LEU A 372 -27.62 -6.02 -7.25
C LEU A 372 -27.56 -5.94 -8.78
N ARG A 373 -28.61 -6.38 -9.48
CA ARG A 373 -28.70 -6.30 -10.94
C ARG A 373 -28.58 -4.84 -11.41
N THR A 374 -29.32 -3.92 -10.82
CA THR A 374 -29.25 -2.49 -11.16
C THR A 374 -27.84 -1.92 -10.91
N ALA A 375 -27.18 -2.31 -9.81
CA ALA A 375 -25.80 -1.91 -9.53
C ALA A 375 -24.82 -2.48 -10.57
N ILE A 376 -24.96 -3.76 -10.96
CA ILE A 376 -24.16 -4.40 -12.00
C ILE A 376 -24.32 -3.65 -13.33
N GLU A 377 -25.56 -3.41 -13.78
CA GLU A 377 -25.87 -2.74 -15.03
C GLU A 377 -25.23 -1.34 -15.06
N ARG A 378 -25.45 -0.55 -14.02
CA ARG A 378 -24.89 0.80 -13.87
C ARG A 378 -23.36 0.85 -13.91
N LEU A 379 -22.69 -0.02 -13.15
CA LEU A 379 -21.23 -0.10 -13.12
C LEU A 379 -20.65 -0.63 -14.44
N CYS A 380 -21.43 -1.45 -15.16
CA CYS A 380 -21.06 -1.93 -16.48
C CYS A 380 -21.24 -0.85 -17.57
N GLU A 381 -22.29 -0.02 -17.50
CA GLU A 381 -22.55 1.08 -18.45
C GLU A 381 -21.46 2.16 -18.38
N GLY A 382 -20.99 2.51 -17.20
CA GLY A 382 -19.87 3.42 -16.99
C GLY A 382 -18.52 2.90 -17.53
N ARG A 383 -18.46 1.69 -18.07
CA ARG A 383 -17.32 1.01 -18.70
C ARG A 383 -16.07 0.86 -17.82
N SER A 384 -16.19 0.90 -16.49
CA SER A 384 -15.00 1.00 -15.63
C SER A 384 -14.82 -0.12 -14.60
N HIS A 385 -15.81 -0.97 -14.33
CA HIS A 385 -15.76 -1.87 -13.18
C HIS A 385 -15.56 -3.34 -13.56
N ALA A 386 -14.35 -3.87 -13.43
CA ALA A 386 -14.02 -5.25 -13.82
C ALA A 386 -14.81 -6.30 -13.01
N GLY A 387 -14.93 -6.13 -11.67
CA GLY A 387 -15.71 -7.03 -10.82
C GLY A 387 -17.20 -7.06 -11.17
N ALA A 388 -17.81 -5.93 -11.52
CA ALA A 388 -19.21 -5.91 -11.99
C ALA A 388 -19.39 -6.66 -13.29
N CYS A 389 -18.44 -6.55 -14.23
CA CYS A 389 -18.45 -7.33 -15.46
C CYS A 389 -18.28 -8.82 -15.20
N ALA A 390 -17.46 -9.21 -14.24
CA ALA A 390 -17.29 -10.60 -13.81
C ALA A 390 -18.60 -11.16 -13.21
N MET A 391 -19.26 -10.39 -12.34
CA MET A 391 -20.57 -10.75 -11.80
C MET A 391 -21.62 -10.89 -12.92
N ARG A 392 -21.63 -9.97 -13.90
CA ARG A 392 -22.54 -10.05 -15.05
C ARG A 392 -22.25 -11.27 -15.91
N ALA A 393 -20.97 -11.59 -16.15
CA ALA A 393 -20.59 -12.81 -16.88
C ALA A 393 -21.07 -14.07 -16.19
N ALA A 394 -20.82 -14.19 -14.88
CA ALA A 394 -21.29 -15.32 -14.07
C ALA A 394 -22.81 -15.41 -14.02
N GLY A 395 -23.49 -14.29 -13.86
CA GLY A 395 -24.95 -14.19 -13.87
C GLY A 395 -25.55 -14.74 -15.18
N HIS A 396 -25.02 -14.33 -16.34
CA HIS A 396 -25.45 -14.86 -17.64
C HIS A 396 -25.06 -16.33 -17.87
N ARG A 397 -23.94 -16.80 -17.32
CA ARG A 397 -23.52 -18.21 -17.46
C ARG A 397 -24.48 -19.15 -16.73
N PHE A 398 -24.87 -18.78 -15.54
CA PHE A 398 -25.63 -19.65 -14.64
C PHE A 398 -27.11 -19.25 -14.46
N GLY A 399 -27.53 -18.10 -15.00
CA GLY A 399 -28.90 -17.58 -14.82
C GLY A 399 -29.13 -17.05 -13.39
N LEU A 400 -28.13 -16.37 -12.80
CA LEU A 400 -28.16 -15.89 -11.44
C LEU A 400 -28.51 -14.41 -11.36
N TRP A 401 -28.93 -13.95 -10.18
CA TRP A 401 -29.16 -12.52 -9.83
C TRP A 401 -30.11 -11.80 -10.80
N GLY A 402 -31.13 -12.52 -11.30
CA GLY A 402 -32.12 -12.00 -12.22
C GLY A 402 -31.63 -11.77 -13.66
N LEU A 403 -30.41 -12.24 -14.00
CA LEU A 403 -29.87 -12.19 -15.35
C LEU A 403 -30.25 -13.42 -16.17
N PRO A 404 -30.68 -13.28 -17.42
CA PRO A 404 -31.05 -14.42 -18.26
C PRO A 404 -29.81 -15.25 -18.66
N ARG A 405 -29.98 -16.56 -18.70
CA ARG A 405 -28.89 -17.48 -19.09
C ARG A 405 -28.53 -17.28 -20.56
N SER A 406 -27.28 -16.95 -20.84
CA SER A 406 -26.74 -16.72 -22.19
C SER A 406 -25.22 -16.94 -22.21
N ALA A 407 -24.79 -17.98 -22.93
CA ALA A 407 -23.37 -18.29 -23.09
C ALA A 407 -22.62 -17.21 -23.89
N GLU A 408 -23.28 -16.56 -24.85
CA GLU A 408 -22.70 -15.46 -25.64
C GLU A 408 -22.42 -14.23 -24.74
N GLN A 409 -23.41 -13.79 -23.97
CA GLN A 409 -23.27 -12.68 -23.05
C GLN A 409 -22.23 -13.00 -21.97
N ALA A 410 -22.19 -14.21 -21.46
CA ALA A 410 -21.20 -14.64 -20.49
C ALA A 410 -19.75 -14.52 -21.02
N ARG A 411 -19.52 -14.92 -22.28
CA ARG A 411 -18.22 -14.76 -22.95
C ARG A 411 -17.85 -13.28 -23.14
N LEU A 412 -18.78 -12.49 -23.67
CA LEU A 412 -18.58 -11.05 -23.90
C LEU A 412 -18.17 -10.34 -22.59
N TRP A 413 -18.93 -10.55 -21.52
CA TRP A 413 -18.69 -9.87 -20.24
C TRP A 413 -17.44 -10.37 -19.53
N SER A 414 -17.07 -11.66 -19.63
CA SER A 414 -15.81 -12.14 -19.08
C SER A 414 -14.59 -11.56 -19.82
N GLN A 415 -14.64 -11.45 -21.14
CA GLN A 415 -13.58 -10.81 -21.93
C GLN A 415 -13.45 -9.32 -21.56
N LEU A 416 -14.57 -8.64 -21.40
CA LEU A 416 -14.58 -7.25 -21.01
C LEU A 416 -14.05 -7.04 -19.57
N ALA A 417 -14.39 -7.93 -18.64
CA ALA A 417 -13.88 -7.91 -17.27
C ALA A 417 -12.34 -8.02 -17.24
N VAL A 418 -11.78 -8.97 -17.97
CA VAL A 418 -10.31 -9.15 -18.05
C VAL A 418 -9.64 -7.95 -18.73
N THR A 419 -10.22 -7.43 -19.81
CA THR A 419 -9.69 -6.25 -20.51
C THR A 419 -9.62 -5.05 -19.57
N ARG A 420 -10.69 -4.81 -18.79
CA ARG A 420 -10.76 -3.70 -17.82
C ARG A 420 -9.80 -3.89 -16.66
N GLN A 421 -9.64 -5.11 -16.16
CA GLN A 421 -8.67 -5.38 -15.10
C GLN A 421 -7.24 -5.12 -15.56
N ARG A 422 -6.87 -5.53 -16.78
CA ARG A 422 -5.56 -5.23 -17.39
C ARG A 422 -5.35 -3.73 -17.58
N ALA A 423 -6.40 -2.99 -17.89
CA ALA A 423 -6.35 -1.53 -17.98
C ALA A 423 -6.29 -0.85 -16.60
N GLY A 424 -6.22 -1.60 -15.49
CA GLY A 424 -6.17 -1.06 -14.13
C GLY A 424 -7.45 -0.34 -13.69
N GLN A 425 -8.58 -0.70 -14.28
CA GLN A 425 -9.88 -0.07 -14.03
C GLN A 425 -10.66 -0.76 -12.90
N ALA A 426 -9.98 -1.44 -11.99
CA ALA A 426 -10.60 -2.18 -10.89
C ALA A 426 -9.86 -1.93 -9.57
N PRO A 427 -9.93 -0.72 -8.98
CA PRO A 427 -9.38 -0.52 -7.65
C PRO A 427 -10.20 -1.34 -6.65
N GLY A 428 -9.56 -2.35 -6.04
CA GLY A 428 -10.03 -3.03 -4.84
C GLY A 428 -10.98 -4.22 -5.02
N PHE A 429 -11.89 -4.26 -6.00
CA PHE A 429 -12.80 -5.39 -6.21
C PHE A 429 -12.76 -5.85 -7.68
N ASP A 430 -11.71 -6.57 -7.98
CA ASP A 430 -11.40 -7.11 -9.32
C ASP A 430 -12.06 -8.48 -9.57
N VAL A 431 -11.82 -9.06 -10.75
CA VAL A 431 -12.39 -10.35 -11.13
C VAL A 431 -11.96 -11.48 -10.20
N LEU A 432 -10.68 -11.47 -9.78
CA LEU A 432 -10.15 -12.51 -8.88
C LEU A 432 -10.70 -12.35 -7.46
N ALA A 433 -10.93 -11.12 -7.02
CA ALA A 433 -11.60 -10.85 -5.74
C ALA A 433 -13.05 -11.33 -5.74
N VAL A 434 -13.77 -11.16 -6.87
CA VAL A 434 -15.12 -11.76 -7.06
C VAL A 434 -15.05 -13.28 -6.98
N ALA A 435 -14.12 -13.91 -7.69
CA ALA A 435 -13.98 -15.38 -7.68
C ALA A 435 -13.67 -15.92 -6.27
N ARG A 436 -12.75 -15.26 -5.53
CA ARG A 436 -12.45 -15.63 -4.14
C ARG A 436 -13.64 -15.49 -3.20
N LEU A 437 -14.42 -14.42 -3.35
CA LEU A 437 -15.62 -14.20 -2.53
C LEU A 437 -16.69 -15.26 -2.83
N LEU A 438 -16.90 -15.62 -4.09
CA LEU A 438 -17.81 -16.69 -4.48
C LEU A 438 -17.36 -18.05 -3.93
N TRP A 439 -16.07 -18.34 -3.99
CA TRP A 439 -15.49 -19.54 -3.40
C TRP A 439 -15.74 -19.61 -1.90
N ALA A 440 -15.39 -18.54 -1.16
CA ALA A 440 -15.59 -18.45 0.28
C ALA A 440 -17.08 -18.58 0.72
N ALA A 441 -17.99 -18.27 -0.21
CA ALA A 441 -19.44 -18.43 0.01
C ALA A 441 -20.00 -19.75 -0.53
N ASN A 442 -19.17 -20.76 -0.75
CA ASN A 442 -19.50 -22.10 -1.26
C ASN A 442 -20.17 -22.09 -2.66
N ARG A 443 -19.96 -21.05 -3.46
CA ARG A 443 -20.37 -20.99 -4.86
C ARG A 443 -19.24 -21.48 -5.78
N HIS A 444 -18.76 -22.69 -5.51
CA HIS A 444 -17.52 -23.23 -6.09
C HIS A 444 -17.55 -23.30 -7.62
N GLU A 445 -18.63 -23.81 -8.24
CA GLU A 445 -18.78 -23.90 -9.71
C GLU A 445 -18.68 -22.52 -10.36
N VAL A 446 -19.28 -21.50 -9.76
CA VAL A 446 -19.27 -20.13 -10.28
C VAL A 446 -17.87 -19.51 -10.16
N ALA A 447 -17.20 -19.75 -9.05
CA ALA A 447 -15.82 -19.28 -8.82
C ALA A 447 -14.84 -19.95 -9.81
N CYS A 448 -14.93 -21.27 -9.95
CA CYS A 448 -14.11 -22.06 -10.89
C CYS A 448 -14.25 -21.52 -12.32
N TYR A 449 -15.48 -21.34 -12.78
CA TYR A 449 -15.74 -20.74 -14.10
C TYR A 449 -15.03 -19.39 -14.30
N LEU A 450 -15.06 -18.50 -13.31
CA LEU A 450 -14.39 -17.20 -13.41
C LEU A 450 -12.87 -17.35 -13.48
N TYR A 451 -12.28 -18.19 -12.63
CA TYR A 451 -10.83 -18.46 -12.68
C TYR A 451 -10.40 -19.05 -14.01
N GLU A 452 -11.11 -20.08 -14.51
CA GLU A 452 -10.82 -20.72 -15.81
C GLU A 452 -10.89 -19.71 -16.97
N ARG A 453 -11.97 -18.92 -17.03
CA ARG A 453 -12.10 -17.88 -18.06
C ARG A 453 -11.01 -16.82 -17.99
N CYS A 454 -10.60 -16.44 -16.79
CA CYS A 454 -9.50 -15.50 -16.59
C CYS A 454 -8.15 -16.12 -17.01
N ALA A 455 -7.92 -17.39 -16.71
CA ALA A 455 -6.72 -18.11 -17.11
C ALA A 455 -6.63 -18.31 -18.62
N GLU A 456 -7.73 -18.70 -19.29
CA GLU A 456 -7.85 -18.79 -20.75
C GLU A 456 -7.54 -17.45 -21.43
N LEU A 457 -7.97 -16.34 -20.82
CA LEU A 457 -7.68 -14.99 -21.27
C LEU A 457 -6.33 -14.46 -20.76
N SER A 458 -5.50 -15.31 -20.17
CA SER A 458 -4.15 -14.99 -19.67
C SER A 458 -4.12 -13.82 -18.68
N LEU A 459 -5.12 -13.70 -17.77
CA LEU A 459 -5.09 -12.71 -16.70
C LEU A 459 -4.05 -13.11 -15.65
N PRO A 460 -3.11 -12.21 -15.28
CA PRO A 460 -2.15 -12.49 -14.22
C PRO A 460 -2.86 -12.88 -12.91
N GLY A 461 -2.36 -13.90 -12.24
CA GLY A 461 -2.92 -14.42 -10.98
C GLY A 461 -4.07 -15.42 -11.11
N ALA A 462 -4.71 -15.55 -12.27
CA ALA A 462 -5.81 -16.51 -12.46
C ALA A 462 -5.32 -17.97 -12.39
N ALA A 463 -4.22 -18.28 -13.05
CA ALA A 463 -3.59 -19.61 -12.98
C ALA A 463 -3.13 -19.96 -11.56
N LEU A 464 -2.59 -18.97 -10.82
CA LEU A 464 -2.28 -19.15 -9.40
C LEU A 464 -3.53 -19.44 -8.56
N GLY A 465 -4.65 -18.74 -8.83
CA GLY A 465 -5.92 -18.99 -8.16
C GLY A 465 -6.46 -20.41 -8.42
N LEU A 466 -6.30 -20.95 -9.63
CA LEU A 466 -6.65 -22.34 -9.95
C LEU A 466 -5.72 -23.35 -9.26
N TYR A 467 -4.43 -23.05 -9.17
CA TYR A 467 -3.50 -23.83 -8.34
C TYR A 467 -3.96 -23.89 -6.89
N GLU A 468 -4.23 -22.71 -6.28
CA GLU A 468 -4.71 -22.63 -4.89
C GLU A 468 -6.05 -23.37 -4.69
N LEU A 469 -6.90 -23.38 -5.72
CA LEU A 469 -8.16 -24.11 -5.71
C LEU A 469 -7.92 -25.62 -5.71
N HIS A 470 -7.16 -26.16 -6.67
CA HIS A 470 -6.95 -27.59 -6.81
C HIS A 470 -6.04 -28.18 -5.72
N SER A 471 -5.11 -27.40 -5.16
CA SER A 471 -4.26 -27.80 -4.04
C SER A 471 -4.91 -27.64 -2.66
N GLY A 472 -6.14 -27.10 -2.58
CA GLY A 472 -6.81 -26.83 -1.30
C GLY A 472 -6.34 -25.55 -0.59
N GLY A 473 -5.48 -24.76 -1.20
CA GLY A 473 -4.90 -23.54 -0.62
C GLY A 473 -5.91 -22.42 -0.38
N LEU A 474 -7.07 -22.43 -1.05
CA LEU A 474 -8.15 -21.47 -0.80
C LEU A 474 -8.96 -21.74 0.48
N GLY A 475 -8.72 -22.87 1.17
CA GLY A 475 -9.49 -23.32 2.33
C GLY A 475 -10.90 -23.78 1.98
N ASN A 476 -11.49 -24.64 2.80
CA ASN A 476 -12.83 -25.23 2.60
C ASN A 476 -13.05 -25.82 1.19
N THR A 477 -11.99 -26.37 0.59
CA THR A 477 -12.07 -26.98 -0.74
C THR A 477 -12.77 -28.32 -0.65
N PRO A 478 -13.92 -28.52 -1.36
CA PRO A 478 -14.55 -29.84 -1.44
C PRO A 478 -13.62 -30.87 -2.13
N ALA A 479 -13.71 -32.13 -1.71
CA ALA A 479 -12.85 -33.20 -2.25
C ALA A 479 -12.91 -33.32 -3.79
N ASP A 480 -14.08 -33.05 -4.39
CA ASP A 480 -14.28 -33.10 -5.83
C ASP A 480 -13.45 -32.06 -6.64
N TYR A 481 -12.91 -31.06 -5.96
CA TYR A 481 -12.06 -30.03 -6.58
C TYR A 481 -10.57 -30.23 -6.29
N LEU A 482 -10.21 -31.13 -5.35
CA LEU A 482 -8.81 -31.48 -5.08
C LEU A 482 -8.27 -32.36 -6.21
N ASP A 483 -7.26 -31.88 -6.89
CA ASP A 483 -6.65 -32.57 -8.03
C ASP A 483 -5.17 -32.14 -8.13
N ASP A 484 -4.27 -33.02 -7.72
CA ASP A 484 -2.83 -32.72 -7.69
C ASP A 484 -2.26 -32.53 -9.11
N GLU A 485 -2.74 -33.26 -10.12
CA GLU A 485 -2.28 -33.10 -11.51
C GLU A 485 -2.72 -31.73 -12.07
N ALA A 486 -3.97 -31.34 -11.82
CA ALA A 486 -4.48 -30.03 -12.21
C ALA A 486 -3.75 -28.91 -11.43
N ALA A 487 -3.47 -29.09 -10.16
CA ALA A 487 -2.72 -28.14 -9.35
C ALA A 487 -1.30 -27.92 -9.91
N GLU A 488 -0.57 -28.99 -10.22
CA GLU A 488 0.76 -28.88 -10.80
C GLU A 488 0.73 -28.19 -12.17
N HIS A 489 -0.22 -28.57 -13.05
CA HIS A 489 -0.42 -27.93 -14.34
C HIS A 489 -0.63 -26.41 -14.21
N TRP A 490 -1.51 -25.98 -13.31
CA TRP A 490 -1.83 -24.57 -13.14
C TRP A 490 -0.69 -23.79 -12.47
N LEU A 491 0.06 -24.43 -11.56
CA LEU A 491 1.25 -23.84 -10.97
C LEU A 491 2.32 -23.56 -12.04
N GLN A 492 2.57 -24.52 -12.91
CA GLN A 492 3.50 -24.36 -14.01
C GLN A 492 3.08 -23.21 -14.95
N ARG A 493 1.80 -23.13 -15.32
CA ARG A 493 1.28 -22.03 -16.12
C ARG A 493 1.40 -20.67 -15.42
N ALA A 494 1.21 -20.63 -14.10
CA ALA A 494 1.39 -19.39 -13.33
C ALA A 494 2.85 -18.94 -13.29
N VAL A 495 3.78 -19.89 -13.23
CA VAL A 495 5.24 -19.60 -13.31
C VAL A 495 5.63 -19.07 -14.69
N GLU A 496 5.13 -19.68 -15.77
CA GLU A 496 5.33 -19.23 -17.15
C GLU A 496 4.77 -17.83 -17.40
N ALA A 497 3.63 -17.52 -16.78
CA ALA A 497 3.04 -16.16 -16.78
C ALA A 497 3.81 -15.14 -15.94
N GLY A 498 4.91 -15.57 -15.27
CA GLY A 498 5.80 -14.68 -14.52
C GLY A 498 5.35 -14.40 -13.08
N SER A 499 4.36 -15.13 -12.53
CA SER A 499 3.90 -14.96 -11.15
C SER A 499 5.02 -15.26 -10.15
N ARG A 500 5.45 -14.25 -9.40
CA ARG A 500 6.47 -14.38 -8.36
C ARG A 500 6.03 -15.27 -7.20
N GLN A 501 4.73 -15.22 -6.86
CA GLN A 501 4.14 -16.12 -5.87
C GLN A 501 4.18 -17.57 -6.33
N ALA A 502 3.83 -17.84 -7.60
CA ALA A 502 3.89 -19.18 -8.16
C ALA A 502 5.32 -19.73 -8.20
N LYS A 503 6.29 -18.89 -8.54
CA LYS A 503 7.72 -19.27 -8.49
C LYS A 503 8.14 -19.66 -7.08
N TYR A 504 7.68 -18.91 -6.06
CA TYR A 504 7.92 -19.26 -4.67
C TYR A 504 7.28 -20.61 -4.31
N ASN A 505 6.00 -20.81 -4.66
CA ASN A 505 5.30 -22.07 -4.37
C ASN A 505 5.96 -23.26 -5.06
N LEU A 506 6.37 -23.12 -6.33
CA LEU A 506 7.09 -24.18 -7.06
C LEU A 506 8.46 -24.49 -6.42
N ALA A 507 9.17 -23.46 -5.96
CA ALA A 507 10.42 -23.66 -5.23
C ALA A 507 10.21 -24.44 -3.93
N CYS A 508 9.16 -24.13 -3.16
CA CYS A 508 8.83 -24.88 -1.94
C CYS A 508 8.50 -26.34 -2.26
N LEU A 509 7.66 -26.62 -3.27
CA LEU A 509 7.32 -27.98 -3.68
C LEU A 509 8.55 -28.78 -4.09
N ARG A 510 9.51 -28.19 -4.82
CA ARG A 510 10.75 -28.84 -5.19
C ARG A 510 11.68 -29.08 -4.00
N MET A 511 11.64 -28.21 -2.99
CA MET A 511 12.41 -28.39 -1.75
C MET A 511 11.84 -29.46 -0.83
N GLU A 512 10.53 -29.72 -0.89
CA GLU A 512 9.81 -30.72 -0.09
C GLU A 512 9.66 -32.06 -0.81
N GLY A 513 9.80 -32.08 -2.14
CA GLY A 513 9.63 -33.24 -3.00
C GLY A 513 10.88 -34.11 -3.10
N ASP A 514 10.77 -35.12 -3.99
CA ASP A 514 11.84 -36.12 -4.21
C ASP A 514 13.01 -35.62 -5.10
N GLU A 515 13.03 -34.32 -5.47
CA GLU A 515 14.10 -33.74 -6.30
C GLU A 515 15.46 -33.80 -5.56
N ASP A 516 16.47 -34.41 -6.16
CA ASP A 516 17.81 -34.48 -5.53
C ASP A 516 18.51 -33.11 -5.58
N LEU A 517 18.35 -32.32 -4.54
CA LEU A 517 18.99 -31.01 -4.41
C LEU A 517 20.50 -31.06 -4.19
N ASN A 518 21.10 -32.24 -4.02
CA ASN A 518 22.54 -32.41 -4.09
C ASN A 518 23.05 -32.27 -5.54
N GLU A 519 22.17 -32.49 -6.53
CA GLU A 519 22.51 -32.18 -7.90
C GLU A 519 22.55 -30.65 -8.08
N ARG A 520 23.71 -30.16 -8.53
CA ARG A 520 23.96 -28.71 -8.65
C ARG A 520 22.95 -28.01 -9.56
N SER A 521 22.52 -28.66 -10.64
CA SER A 521 21.53 -28.11 -11.59
C SER A 521 20.16 -27.90 -10.93
N ALA A 522 19.67 -28.86 -10.16
CA ALA A 522 18.41 -28.79 -9.43
C ALA A 522 18.45 -27.69 -8.36
N MET A 523 19.51 -27.64 -7.56
CA MET A 523 19.68 -26.60 -6.56
C MET A 523 19.71 -25.20 -7.17
N LEU A 524 20.42 -25.00 -8.29
CA LEU A 524 20.47 -23.70 -8.98
C LEU A 524 19.11 -23.32 -9.60
N ALA A 525 18.32 -24.29 -10.07
CA ALA A 525 16.97 -24.03 -10.56
C ALA A 525 16.05 -23.53 -9.44
N VAL A 526 16.07 -24.18 -8.27
CA VAL A 526 15.30 -23.75 -7.10
C VAL A 526 15.78 -22.38 -6.59
N ARG A 527 17.11 -22.17 -6.50
CA ARG A 527 17.68 -20.85 -6.15
C ARG A 527 17.16 -19.74 -7.05
N ARG A 528 17.11 -19.96 -8.39
CA ARG A 528 16.62 -18.98 -9.35
C ARG A 528 15.16 -18.62 -9.10
N LEU A 529 14.30 -19.62 -8.84
CA LEU A 529 12.89 -19.40 -8.52
C LEU A 529 12.72 -18.54 -7.24
N LEU A 530 13.49 -18.84 -6.19
CA LEU A 530 13.45 -18.09 -4.93
C LEU A 530 13.97 -16.66 -5.09
N VAL A 531 15.05 -16.45 -5.87
CA VAL A 531 15.57 -15.10 -6.16
C VAL A 531 14.55 -14.27 -6.91
N ASP A 532 13.89 -14.84 -7.92
CA ASP A 532 12.82 -14.17 -8.66
C ASP A 532 11.64 -13.80 -7.73
N ALA A 533 11.36 -14.65 -6.73
CA ALA A 533 10.29 -14.42 -5.76
C ALA A 533 10.58 -13.26 -4.76
N LEU A 534 11.83 -12.86 -4.56
CA LEU A 534 12.21 -11.76 -3.67
C LEU A 534 11.57 -10.42 -4.05
N GLY A 535 11.21 -10.24 -5.32
CA GLY A 535 10.53 -9.03 -5.80
C GLY A 535 9.06 -8.89 -5.37
N ASN A 536 8.47 -9.90 -4.70
CA ASN A 536 7.09 -9.84 -4.20
C ASN A 536 7.10 -9.49 -2.70
N PRO A 537 6.51 -8.36 -2.26
CA PRO A 537 6.47 -7.97 -0.85
C PRO A 537 5.86 -9.04 0.08
N GLN A 538 4.85 -9.78 -0.40
CA GLN A 538 4.17 -10.80 0.41
C GLN A 538 5.02 -12.06 0.65
N THR A 539 5.90 -12.41 -0.27
CA THR A 539 6.74 -13.60 -0.18
C THR A 539 8.20 -13.30 0.14
N ASN A 540 8.62 -12.04 0.10
CA ASN A 540 10.03 -11.64 0.22
C ASN A 540 10.72 -12.26 1.44
N ALA A 541 10.12 -12.13 2.64
CA ALA A 541 10.71 -12.64 3.86
C ALA A 541 10.79 -14.18 3.86
N ARG A 542 9.74 -14.88 3.39
CA ARG A 542 9.71 -16.33 3.26
C ARG A 542 10.67 -16.82 2.20
N ALA A 543 10.78 -16.14 1.07
CA ALA A 543 11.74 -16.47 0.02
C ALA A 543 13.20 -16.32 0.50
N ARG A 544 13.51 -15.28 1.29
CA ARG A 544 14.81 -15.12 1.95
C ARG A 544 15.09 -16.26 2.93
N LEU A 545 14.09 -16.67 3.71
CA LEU A 545 14.21 -17.78 4.63
C LEU A 545 14.56 -19.08 3.89
N HIS A 546 13.80 -19.42 2.84
CA HIS A 546 14.05 -20.62 2.05
C HIS A 546 15.37 -20.56 1.26
N LEU A 547 15.78 -19.40 0.76
CA LEU A 547 17.12 -19.19 0.20
C LEU A 547 18.20 -19.47 1.24
N GLY A 548 18.06 -18.95 2.45
CA GLY A 548 18.97 -19.21 3.55
C GLY A 548 19.07 -20.72 3.87
N ILE A 549 17.93 -21.41 3.92
CA ILE A 549 17.88 -22.86 4.15
C ILE A 549 18.56 -23.63 3.02
N LEU A 550 18.18 -23.37 1.77
CA LEU A 550 18.70 -24.02 0.57
C LEU A 550 20.23 -23.87 0.48
N LEU A 551 20.73 -22.65 0.56
CA LEU A 551 22.15 -22.35 0.41
C LEU A 551 22.96 -22.85 1.60
N ARG A 552 22.43 -22.88 2.83
CA ARG A 552 23.12 -23.51 3.97
C ARG A 552 23.27 -24.99 3.79
N GLN A 553 22.24 -25.68 3.29
CA GLN A 553 22.25 -27.15 3.16
C GLN A 553 23.07 -27.59 1.95
N PHE A 554 22.83 -27.02 0.80
CA PHE A 554 23.31 -27.52 -0.50
C PHE A 554 24.31 -26.58 -1.19
N GLY A 555 24.50 -25.35 -0.69
CA GLY A 555 25.38 -24.37 -1.31
C GLY A 555 26.86 -24.64 -1.13
N GLU A 556 27.67 -24.03 -1.99
CA GLU A 556 29.13 -23.97 -1.88
C GLU A 556 29.57 -23.00 -0.75
N ALA A 557 30.89 -22.95 -0.46
CA ALA A 557 31.41 -22.17 0.65
C ALA A 557 30.98 -20.67 0.62
N GLN A 558 31.02 -20.03 -0.55
CA GLN A 558 30.61 -18.65 -0.71
C GLN A 558 29.10 -18.50 -0.55
N GLU A 559 28.30 -19.38 -1.14
CA GLU A 559 26.86 -19.39 -1.06
C GLU A 559 26.34 -19.64 0.36
N ARG A 560 27.08 -20.46 1.15
CA ARG A 560 26.79 -20.64 2.58
C ARG A 560 27.00 -19.36 3.39
N SER A 561 27.94 -18.50 2.99
CA SER A 561 28.06 -17.16 3.61
C SER A 561 26.91 -16.25 3.24
N GLU A 562 26.41 -16.32 1.99
CA GLU A 562 25.17 -15.63 1.59
C GLU A 562 23.96 -16.13 2.39
N ALA A 563 23.88 -17.45 2.66
CA ALA A 563 22.83 -18.05 3.48
C ALA A 563 22.75 -17.40 4.87
N VAL A 564 23.90 -17.24 5.52
CA VAL A 564 23.99 -16.59 6.84
C VAL A 564 23.50 -15.13 6.77
N ALA A 565 23.85 -14.41 5.71
CA ALA A 565 23.37 -13.04 5.52
C ALA A 565 21.85 -12.97 5.33
N TYR A 566 21.23 -13.83 4.51
CA TYR A 566 19.78 -13.91 4.36
C TYR A 566 19.09 -14.22 5.70
N LEU A 567 19.54 -15.25 6.42
CA LEU A 567 18.96 -15.64 7.70
C LEU A 567 19.11 -14.54 8.76
N SER A 568 20.29 -13.91 8.84
CA SER A 568 20.53 -12.81 9.80
C SER A 568 19.62 -11.60 9.57
N SER A 569 19.25 -11.33 8.31
CA SER A 569 18.31 -10.24 7.99
C SER A 569 16.87 -10.48 8.49
N LEU A 570 16.55 -11.70 8.94
CA LEU A 570 15.21 -12.11 9.34
C LEU A 570 15.04 -12.33 10.85
N VAL A 571 16.12 -12.29 11.63
CA VAL A 571 16.07 -12.61 13.08
C VAL A 571 15.27 -11.62 13.91
N GLU A 572 15.02 -10.43 13.41
CA GLU A 572 14.19 -9.38 14.02
C GLU A 572 12.88 -9.16 13.25
N HIS A 573 12.49 -10.10 12.38
CA HIS A 573 11.26 -9.98 11.63
C HIS A 573 10.04 -9.97 12.57
N PRO A 574 9.01 -9.12 12.33
CA PRO A 574 7.83 -9.02 13.19
C PRO A 574 7.01 -10.32 13.26
N ASP A 575 7.06 -11.15 12.21
CA ASP A 575 6.50 -12.50 12.24
C ASP A 575 7.45 -13.42 13.04
N ALA A 576 6.97 -13.82 14.22
CA ALA A 576 7.75 -14.63 15.16
C ALA A 576 8.13 -16.02 14.59
N TRP A 577 7.32 -16.59 13.68
CA TRP A 577 7.63 -17.85 13.01
C TRP A 577 8.84 -17.67 12.08
N ILE A 578 8.86 -16.62 11.27
CA ILE A 578 9.99 -16.32 10.37
C ILE A 578 11.26 -16.08 11.20
N ALA A 579 11.18 -15.25 12.24
CA ALA A 579 12.32 -14.93 13.10
C ALA A 579 12.83 -16.16 13.87
N GLY A 580 11.91 -16.99 14.37
CA GLY A 580 12.22 -18.25 15.06
C GLY A 580 12.91 -19.25 14.13
N ARG A 581 12.35 -19.47 12.95
CA ARG A 581 12.92 -20.40 11.97
C ARG A 581 14.30 -19.93 11.47
N ALA A 582 14.46 -18.65 11.17
CA ALA A 582 15.76 -18.08 10.77
C ALA A 582 16.81 -18.24 11.89
N SER A 583 16.40 -18.03 13.14
CA SER A 583 17.30 -18.24 14.31
C SER A 583 17.71 -19.72 14.45
N ALA A 584 16.78 -20.66 14.27
CA ALA A 584 17.10 -22.09 14.31
C ALA A 584 18.11 -22.51 13.22
N GLU A 585 17.90 -22.02 12.00
CA GLU A 585 18.81 -22.32 10.87
C GLU A 585 20.19 -21.67 11.04
N LEU A 586 20.28 -20.49 11.66
CA LEU A 586 21.56 -19.89 12.07
C LEU A 586 22.24 -20.75 13.15
N GLY A 587 21.49 -21.30 14.09
CA GLY A 587 22.03 -22.27 15.06
C GLY A 587 22.70 -23.45 14.40
N LEU A 588 22.07 -24.05 13.37
CA LEU A 588 22.67 -25.13 12.58
C LEU A 588 23.89 -24.66 11.80
N ALA A 589 23.89 -23.48 11.21
CA ALA A 589 25.03 -22.93 10.50
C ALA A 589 26.25 -22.77 11.43
N TRP A 590 26.08 -22.27 12.64
CA TRP A 590 27.12 -22.15 13.65
C TRP A 590 27.58 -23.50 14.18
N MET A 591 26.68 -24.47 14.36
CA MET A 591 27.00 -25.81 14.78
C MET A 591 27.87 -26.53 13.76
N GLN A 592 27.54 -26.38 12.47
CA GLN A 592 28.23 -27.08 11.37
C GLN A 592 29.45 -26.31 10.83
N GLY A 593 29.62 -25.03 11.20
CA GLY A 593 30.64 -24.15 10.64
C GLY A 593 30.37 -23.81 9.16
N ARG A 594 29.13 -23.91 8.71
CA ARG A 594 28.76 -23.69 7.31
C ARG A 594 28.41 -22.22 7.07
N GLY A 595 29.25 -21.49 6.34
CA GLY A 595 29.07 -20.08 6.03
C GLY A 595 29.45 -19.12 7.16
N THR A 596 29.87 -19.62 8.32
CA THR A 596 30.34 -18.84 9.45
C THR A 596 31.87 -18.83 9.48
N ARG A 597 32.49 -17.81 10.12
CA ARG A 597 33.95 -17.66 10.21
C ARG A 597 34.62 -18.86 10.92
N LYS A 598 33.91 -19.43 11.87
CA LYS A 598 34.39 -20.60 12.67
C LYS A 598 33.15 -21.38 13.13
N GLN A 599 33.36 -22.67 13.41
CA GLN A 599 32.35 -23.44 14.12
C GLN A 599 32.29 -22.97 15.57
N SER A 600 31.10 -22.61 16.05
CA SER A 600 30.87 -22.16 17.41
C SER A 600 29.63 -22.82 17.97
N ARG A 601 29.86 -23.74 18.86
CA ARG A 601 28.80 -24.45 19.55
C ARG A 601 28.01 -23.57 20.50
N PHE A 602 28.72 -22.65 21.13
CA PHE A 602 28.11 -21.69 22.03
C PHE A 602 27.11 -20.81 21.29
N ALA A 603 27.52 -20.21 20.14
CA ALA A 603 26.59 -19.43 19.30
C ALA A 603 25.43 -20.30 18.82
N ALA A 604 25.66 -21.58 18.44
CA ALA A 604 24.60 -22.47 18.01
C ALA A 604 23.51 -22.68 19.09
N ILE A 605 23.91 -22.89 20.35
CA ILE A 605 22.98 -23.08 21.47
C ILE A 605 22.20 -21.80 21.76
N GLU A 606 22.85 -20.63 21.75
CA GLU A 606 22.19 -19.34 21.96
C GLU A 606 21.14 -19.06 20.89
N TRP A 607 21.46 -19.33 19.63
CA TRP A 607 20.51 -19.18 18.53
C TRP A 607 19.35 -20.18 18.59
N ALA A 608 19.60 -21.43 18.97
CA ALA A 608 18.56 -22.44 19.16
C ALA A 608 17.62 -22.10 20.31
N ASN A 609 18.15 -21.61 21.44
CA ASN A 609 17.35 -21.17 22.58
C ASN A 609 16.46 -19.95 22.22
N ARG A 610 17.00 -18.99 21.45
CA ARG A 610 16.22 -17.87 20.93
C ARG A 610 15.08 -18.34 20.04
N ALA A 611 15.34 -19.30 19.12
CA ALA A 611 14.34 -19.85 18.23
C ALA A 611 13.17 -20.48 19.01
N ALA A 612 13.49 -21.32 19.99
CA ALA A 612 12.48 -21.96 20.86
C ALA A 612 11.70 -20.95 21.71
N ALA A 613 12.36 -19.86 22.15
CA ALA A 613 11.68 -18.80 22.90
C ALA A 613 10.71 -17.98 22.03
N LEU A 614 11.01 -17.80 20.72
CA LEU A 614 10.15 -17.07 19.78
C LEU A 614 8.93 -17.91 19.34
N GLN A 615 9.10 -19.23 19.22
CA GLN A 615 8.06 -20.16 18.77
C GLN A 615 8.06 -21.43 19.63
N PRO A 616 7.55 -21.37 20.86
CA PRO A 616 7.40 -22.53 21.72
C PRO A 616 6.34 -23.48 21.14
N GLY A 617 6.67 -24.77 21.05
CA GLY A 617 5.78 -25.81 20.53
C GLY A 617 5.84 -26.03 19.01
N ASP A 618 6.68 -25.29 18.27
CA ASP A 618 6.95 -25.60 16.85
C ASP A 618 7.88 -26.83 16.75
N SER A 619 7.32 -27.94 16.27
CA SER A 619 8.03 -29.22 16.20
C SER A 619 9.30 -29.18 15.35
N ALA A 620 9.32 -28.37 14.29
CA ALA A 620 10.49 -28.24 13.43
C ALA A 620 11.63 -27.48 14.12
N ILE A 621 11.29 -26.43 14.88
CA ILE A 621 12.26 -25.66 15.67
C ILE A 621 12.75 -26.52 16.85
N GLU A 622 11.86 -27.22 17.53
CA GLU A 622 12.22 -28.15 18.63
C GLU A 622 13.15 -29.27 18.16
N ASN A 623 12.89 -29.85 16.98
CA ASN A 623 13.78 -30.85 16.38
C ASN A 623 15.19 -30.30 16.10
N ILE A 624 15.26 -29.10 15.54
CA ILE A 624 16.58 -28.45 15.30
C ILE A 624 17.26 -28.13 16.64
N GLN A 625 16.54 -27.66 17.64
CA GLN A 625 17.10 -27.43 18.96
C GLN A 625 17.61 -28.72 19.58
N ALA A 626 16.83 -29.79 19.48
CA ALA A 626 17.23 -31.11 19.96
C ALA A 626 18.47 -31.63 19.22
N GLU A 627 18.57 -31.46 17.90
CA GLU A 627 19.75 -31.82 17.11
C GLU A 627 20.99 -31.06 17.61
N ILE A 628 20.88 -29.74 17.82
CA ILE A 628 22.00 -28.92 18.30
C ILE A 628 22.41 -29.34 19.74
N LEU A 629 21.46 -29.62 20.62
CA LEU A 629 21.71 -29.99 22.01
C LEU A 629 22.24 -31.44 22.13
N ASN A 630 21.70 -32.38 21.33
CA ASN A 630 22.04 -33.80 21.38
C ASN A 630 23.30 -34.17 20.58
N SER A 631 23.77 -33.29 19.70
CA SER A 631 25.00 -33.51 18.91
C SER A 631 26.26 -33.76 19.78
N HIS A 632 26.09 -33.78 21.14
CA HIS A 632 27.21 -33.97 22.08
C HIS A 632 26.77 -34.60 23.40
N ASN A 633 27.81 -35.14 24.10
CA ASN A 633 27.72 -35.70 25.43
C ASN A 633 27.08 -34.64 26.41
N ARG A 634 26.03 -35.02 27.14
CA ARG A 634 25.26 -34.17 28.08
C ARG A 634 26.13 -33.30 29.01
N VAL A 635 27.29 -33.85 29.43
CA VAL A 635 28.26 -33.15 30.30
C VAL A 635 28.93 -31.95 29.57
N LYS A 636 29.31 -32.13 28.29
CA LYS A 636 29.87 -31.03 27.49
C LYS A 636 28.84 -29.94 27.20
N THR A 637 27.58 -30.29 27.02
CA THR A 637 26.49 -29.34 26.79
C THR A 637 26.26 -28.51 28.04
N LEU A 638 26.23 -29.13 29.24
CA LEU A 638 26.08 -28.43 30.51
C LEU A 638 27.25 -27.48 30.81
N VAL A 639 28.47 -27.90 30.55
CA VAL A 639 29.67 -27.07 30.69
C VAL A 639 29.65 -25.90 29.70
N THR A 640 29.16 -26.09 28.48
CA THR A 640 29.03 -25.02 27.49
C THR A 640 27.94 -24.04 27.89
N GLN A 641 26.84 -24.51 28.44
CA GLN A 641 25.75 -23.66 28.96
C GLN A 641 26.19 -22.87 30.21
N CYS A 642 26.89 -23.48 31.12
CA CYS A 642 27.47 -22.81 32.31
C CYS A 642 28.61 -21.87 31.95
N GLY A 643 29.44 -22.22 30.96
CA GLY A 643 30.50 -21.39 30.40
C GLY A 643 30.00 -20.21 29.58
N ALA A 644 28.72 -20.25 29.16
CA ALA A 644 28.09 -19.25 28.29
C ALA A 644 28.14 -17.86 28.90
N THR A 645 27.89 -17.73 30.19
CA THR A 645 27.97 -16.49 30.93
C THR A 645 29.39 -15.93 31.06
N LEU A 646 30.38 -16.78 31.09
CA LEU A 646 31.79 -16.42 31.28
C LEU A 646 32.51 -16.09 29.94
N PHE A 647 32.10 -16.70 28.81
CA PHE A 647 32.75 -16.53 27.52
C PHE A 647 32.04 -15.62 26.53
N ARG A 648 30.93 -14.97 26.93
CA ARG A 648 30.23 -13.97 26.09
C ARG A 648 31.14 -12.86 25.56
N GLY A 649 32.16 -12.48 26.32
CA GLY A 649 33.12 -11.43 25.95
C GLY A 649 34.12 -11.82 24.85
N THR A 650 34.17 -13.08 24.42
CA THR A 650 35.11 -13.57 23.38
C THR A 650 34.49 -13.67 22.00
N LEU A 651 33.18 -13.46 21.86
CA LEU A 651 32.45 -13.49 20.60
C LEU A 651 32.11 -12.04 20.18
N HIS A 652 32.22 -11.77 18.87
CA HIS A 652 31.73 -10.50 18.32
C HIS A 652 30.22 -10.39 18.53
N ALA A 653 29.73 -9.17 18.78
CA ALA A 653 28.31 -8.91 18.98
C ALA A 653 27.44 -9.39 17.80
N SER A 654 27.99 -9.44 16.58
CA SER A 654 27.34 -9.97 15.37
C SER A 654 27.23 -11.50 15.33
N GLU A 655 27.91 -12.22 16.19
CA GLU A 655 27.88 -13.69 16.25
C GLU A 655 26.80 -14.22 17.20
N LEU A 656 26.26 -13.37 18.04
CA LEU A 656 25.22 -13.70 19.03
C LEU A 656 23.86 -13.12 18.63
N PRO A 657 22.76 -13.76 19.07
CA PRO A 657 21.45 -13.17 18.89
C PRO A 657 21.36 -11.80 19.58
N PRO A 658 20.61 -10.85 19.01
CA PRO A 658 20.37 -9.56 19.65
C PRO A 658 19.76 -9.78 21.04
N LYS A 659 20.22 -8.98 22.04
CA LYS A 659 19.67 -9.07 23.39
C LYS A 659 18.17 -8.75 23.31
N GLN A 660 17.33 -9.70 23.72
CA GLN A 660 15.93 -9.38 23.95
C GLN A 660 15.87 -8.24 24.98
N ALA A 661 15.24 -7.13 24.63
CA ALA A 661 14.79 -6.18 25.63
C ALA A 661 13.86 -6.99 26.56
N VAL A 662 14.29 -7.24 27.79
CA VAL A 662 13.45 -7.83 28.82
C VAL A 662 12.30 -6.87 29.01
N SER A 663 11.16 -7.18 28.37
CA SER A 663 9.90 -6.56 28.75
C SER A 663 9.64 -7.00 30.18
N GLU A 664 9.87 -6.09 31.13
CA GLU A 664 9.42 -6.30 32.51
C GLU A 664 7.94 -6.65 32.44
N PRO A 665 7.51 -7.76 33.11
CA PRO A 665 6.10 -8.11 33.16
C PRO A 665 5.35 -6.94 33.77
N GLY A 666 4.39 -6.40 33.02
CA GLY A 666 3.66 -5.19 33.33
C GLY A 666 3.17 -5.15 34.77
N ARG A 667 3.67 -4.19 35.53
CA ARG A 667 2.96 -3.68 36.70
C ARG A 667 1.69 -3.00 36.19
N LEU A 668 0.59 -3.76 36.22
CA LEU A 668 -0.75 -3.21 36.26
C LEU A 668 -0.80 -2.17 37.39
N ARG A 669 -0.63 -0.90 37.07
CA ARG A 669 -1.05 0.19 37.94
C ARG A 669 -2.59 0.25 37.84
N ALA A 670 -3.20 -0.33 38.84
CA ALA A 670 -4.53 0.09 39.26
C ALA A 670 -4.41 1.57 39.71
N SER A 671 -5.06 2.46 39.01
CA SER A 671 -5.36 3.79 39.49
C SER A 671 -6.76 4.16 39.05
N ALA A 672 -7.49 4.54 40.06
CA ALA A 672 -8.88 4.93 40.15
C ALA A 672 -9.33 5.99 39.12
#